data_add5bd39334fecbcba53c1fc2fe5a9a3
#
_entry.id   add5bd39334fecbcba53c1fc2fe5a9a3
#
_cell.length_a   1.000
_cell.length_b   1.000
_cell.length_c   1.000
_cell.angle_alpha   90.00
_cell.angle_beta   90.00
_cell.angle_gamma   90.00
#
_symmetry.space_group_name_H-M   'P 1'
#
loop_
_entity.id
_entity.type
_entity.pdbx_description
1 polymer ?
#
loop_
_entity_poly.entity_id
_entity_poly.type
_entity_poly.pdbx_seq_one_letter_code
_entity_poly.pdbx_strand_id
1 'polypeptide(L)'
;MSRRALAIFLLACWAAWPASALAAAPLSDAPAPPSGSPAPAVAAKASPGVLAVPAAGSFPALEISAARGQAQAPEDDTLRAMKDEMARSEARLQTADLGKPYFIDYRLLDVEVRSVTADFGSIVDSTTSRQRVMLVEVRMGNYHIDSSNFVASGGFRGSMGNAGQVGIDGDYYSLRQDLWLATDQAYKQAADQLARKQAYLNSQAKPPEIDDFSRIGKPVVLVEPHAQPDWTSRDWNKEAEDASAVFRAYPDFYAGRVTYYMVYQTYYLLTSEGTELRVPSSWAGVEGAVETQAPDGMPLHDFYSDYALTPAGLPPIDQVKQHLTGISQQLEALRAAPAISDYDGPVLFEPQAAGSLLAQALASSLSGANPPLAPAAIYEQLYAVGGRSDWTGRIGQRVFPAGITLYDDPTAQEFDGQPLIGGYQVDAEGVPGRRVAIVNNGMLVGLLMSRRPGPDFSQSNGHGRAGGLGAPTPSLSNLFLTSSDALDAQAMKQKLIAICKSDGLPWCLVVKRMDNPALAAIHHDDFEEMLRDMVSGISNGDRAPLAVERVWVNDGHEELVRGARIIGLGVNNLRNNLAAVGSDPAVVNFMQNPQFAATALAAFGSAAGGLPSSVVTPSLLIRDVQVNGPHGGEQRLPLIPIPPMQ
;
A
#
# COMPACT_ATOMS: atom_id res chain seq x y z
N MET A 1 -10.60 -7.87 26.42
CA MET A 1 -9.49 -7.57 27.37
C MET A 1 -9.29 -6.06 27.43
N SER A 2 -9.04 -5.46 28.60
CA SER A 2 -8.92 -4.01 28.70
C SER A 2 -7.64 -3.49 28.03
N ARG A 3 -7.66 -2.27 27.47
CA ARG A 3 -6.53 -1.61 26.78
C ARG A 3 -5.20 -1.63 27.60
N ARG A 4 -5.28 -1.73 28.93
CA ARG A 4 -4.11 -1.90 29.82
C ARG A 4 -3.49 -3.31 29.76
N ALA A 5 -4.27 -4.35 29.48
CA ALA A 5 -3.77 -5.71 29.35
C ALA A 5 -3.01 -5.91 28.03
N LEU A 6 -3.43 -5.24 26.96
CA LEU A 6 -2.76 -5.28 25.65
C LEU A 6 -1.38 -4.59 25.68
N ALA A 7 -1.28 -3.44 26.35
CA ALA A 7 0.00 -2.74 26.51
C ALA A 7 1.00 -3.52 27.38
N ILE A 8 0.52 -4.26 28.38
CA ILE A 8 1.36 -5.10 29.24
C ILE A 8 1.77 -6.38 28.50
N PHE A 9 0.93 -6.93 27.64
CA PHE A 9 1.24 -8.11 26.84
C PHE A 9 2.30 -7.82 25.78
N LEU A 10 2.24 -6.67 25.11
CA LEU A 10 3.25 -6.20 24.17
C LEU A 10 4.61 -5.94 24.83
N LEU A 11 4.62 -5.51 26.10
CA LEU A 11 5.84 -5.36 26.91
C LEU A 11 6.37 -6.69 27.45
N ALA A 12 5.51 -7.68 27.72
CA ALA A 12 5.89 -8.99 28.26
C ALA A 12 6.46 -9.95 27.21
N CYS A 13 5.99 -9.89 25.96
CA CYS A 13 6.56 -10.67 24.85
C CYS A 13 8.00 -10.26 24.50
N TRP A 14 8.45 -9.10 24.96
CA TRP A 14 9.82 -8.61 24.78
C TRP A 14 10.80 -9.05 25.88
N ALA A 15 10.30 -9.60 26.99
CA ALA A 15 11.12 -9.96 28.16
C ALA A 15 11.36 -11.46 28.36
N ALA A 16 10.75 -12.33 27.54
CA ALA A 16 10.78 -13.78 27.78
C ALA A 16 11.38 -14.58 26.61
N TRP A 17 12.65 -14.29 26.26
CA TRP A 17 13.44 -15.24 25.50
C TRP A 17 14.69 -15.59 26.32
N PRO A 18 14.85 -16.86 26.75
CA PRO A 18 16.03 -17.26 27.48
C PRO A 18 17.23 -17.39 26.55
N ALA A 19 18.32 -16.74 26.90
CA ALA A 19 19.63 -16.97 26.31
C ALA A 19 20.08 -18.40 26.57
N SER A 20 19.88 -19.30 25.63
CA SER A 20 20.45 -20.64 25.65
C SER A 20 21.71 -20.67 24.82
N ALA A 21 22.81 -20.91 25.46
CA ALA A 21 24.14 -21.04 24.91
C ALA A 21 24.21 -22.15 23.84
N LEU A 22 24.65 -21.79 22.62
CA LEU A 22 25.12 -22.74 21.63
C LEU A 22 26.64 -22.93 21.85
N ALA A 23 27.00 -24.10 22.34
CA ALA A 23 28.37 -24.55 22.41
C ALA A 23 28.94 -24.78 20.99
N ALA A 24 30.09 -24.22 20.72
CA ALA A 24 30.82 -24.43 19.48
C ALA A 24 31.36 -25.85 19.40
N ALA A 25 31.08 -26.58 18.33
CA ALA A 25 31.75 -27.80 17.94
C ALA A 25 32.90 -27.49 16.98
N PRO A 26 34.04 -28.19 17.04
CA PRO A 26 35.22 -27.88 16.25
C PRO A 26 35.06 -28.35 14.80
N LEU A 27 35.53 -27.49 13.87
CA LEU A 27 35.63 -27.77 12.45
C LEU A 27 36.73 -28.82 12.19
N SER A 28 36.38 -29.90 11.52
CA SER A 28 37.33 -30.89 10.99
C SER A 28 37.82 -30.45 9.60
N ASP A 29 39.11 -30.62 9.38
CA ASP A 29 39.84 -30.34 8.16
C ASP A 29 39.28 -31.07 6.93
N ALA A 30 39.06 -30.32 5.85
CA ALA A 30 38.85 -30.86 4.52
C ALA A 30 39.95 -30.37 3.57
N PRO A 31 40.52 -31.24 2.72
CA PRO A 31 41.71 -30.90 1.90
C PRO A 31 41.38 -30.03 0.68
N ALA A 32 42.39 -29.21 0.30
CA ALA A 32 42.33 -28.31 -0.85
C ALA A 32 42.28 -29.07 -2.19
N PRO A 33 41.56 -28.53 -3.22
CA PRO A 33 41.61 -29.09 -4.57
C PRO A 33 42.84 -28.62 -5.36
N PRO A 34 43.28 -29.41 -6.32
CA PRO A 34 44.53 -29.15 -7.07
C PRO A 34 44.35 -28.06 -8.15
N SER A 35 45.41 -27.31 -8.36
CA SER A 35 45.62 -26.31 -9.41
C SER A 35 45.56 -26.92 -10.82
N GLY A 36 44.62 -26.47 -11.63
CA GLY A 36 44.51 -26.83 -13.05
C GLY A 36 44.79 -25.64 -13.97
N SER A 37 45.53 -25.88 -15.01
CA SER A 37 46.09 -25.01 -16.06
C SER A 37 45.05 -24.20 -16.85
N PRO A 38 45.46 -23.12 -17.54
CA PRO A 38 44.59 -22.18 -18.22
C PRO A 38 44.03 -22.71 -19.54
N ALA A 39 42.76 -22.44 -19.78
CA ALA A 39 42.10 -22.73 -21.05
C ALA A 39 42.31 -21.58 -22.07
N PRO A 40 42.29 -21.87 -23.39
CA PRO A 40 42.67 -20.91 -24.41
C PRO A 40 41.59 -19.87 -24.71
N ALA A 41 42.04 -18.68 -25.11
CA ALA A 41 41.24 -17.56 -25.53
C ALA A 41 40.36 -17.88 -26.74
N VAL A 42 39.04 -17.71 -26.58
CA VAL A 42 38.07 -17.75 -27.69
C VAL A 42 37.85 -16.34 -28.20
N ALA A 43 38.08 -16.14 -29.49
CA ALA A 43 37.90 -14.89 -30.21
C ALA A 43 36.43 -14.38 -30.11
N ALA A 44 36.29 -13.11 -29.79
CA ALA A 44 35.05 -12.40 -29.76
C ALA A 44 34.42 -12.30 -31.16
N LYS A 45 33.27 -12.92 -31.37
CA LYS A 45 32.41 -12.65 -32.53
C LYS A 45 31.57 -11.39 -32.25
N ALA A 46 31.59 -10.50 -33.25
CA ALA A 46 30.83 -9.25 -33.26
C ALA A 46 29.34 -9.47 -32.95
N SER A 47 28.81 -8.72 -32.00
CA SER A 47 27.40 -8.65 -31.66
C SER A 47 26.60 -8.01 -32.80
N PRO A 48 25.40 -8.50 -33.11
CA PRO A 48 24.47 -7.79 -34.00
C PRO A 48 23.97 -6.51 -33.35
N GLY A 49 23.77 -5.48 -34.19
CA GLY A 49 23.49 -4.12 -33.81
C GLY A 49 22.38 -3.97 -32.77
N VAL A 50 22.71 -3.22 -31.73
CA VAL A 50 21.75 -2.65 -30.78
C VAL A 50 20.80 -1.76 -31.58
N LEU A 51 19.56 -2.18 -31.75
CA LEU A 51 18.48 -1.28 -32.17
C LEU A 51 18.40 -0.20 -31.09
N ALA A 52 18.74 1.04 -31.48
CA ALA A 52 18.58 2.22 -30.65
C ALA A 52 17.13 2.25 -30.16
N VAL A 53 16.92 2.02 -28.87
CA VAL A 53 15.68 2.36 -28.20
C VAL A 53 15.47 3.83 -28.45
N PRO A 54 14.34 4.29 -29.05
CA PRO A 54 14.07 5.70 -29.18
C PRO A 54 14.14 6.27 -27.77
N ALA A 55 15.00 7.27 -27.57
CA ALA A 55 15.10 8.02 -26.32
C ALA A 55 13.69 8.32 -25.86
N ALA A 56 13.36 7.96 -24.62
CA ALA A 56 12.07 8.23 -24.03
C ALA A 56 11.69 9.64 -24.39
N GLY A 57 10.65 9.79 -25.23
CA GLY A 57 10.25 11.09 -25.74
C GLY A 57 10.15 11.99 -24.53
N SER A 58 10.89 13.07 -24.51
CA SER A 58 10.78 14.13 -23.53
C SER A 58 9.34 14.64 -23.63
N PHE A 59 8.46 14.05 -22.81
CA PHE A 59 7.16 14.67 -22.58
C PHE A 59 7.46 16.06 -22.03
N PRO A 60 6.84 17.12 -22.54
CA PRO A 60 7.07 18.45 -22.01
C PRO A 60 6.89 18.34 -20.50
N ALA A 61 7.92 18.74 -19.75
CA ALA A 61 7.78 18.97 -18.33
C ALA A 61 6.51 19.81 -18.25
N LEU A 62 5.48 19.30 -17.55
CA LEU A 62 4.41 20.15 -17.09
C LEU A 62 5.15 21.20 -16.27
N GLU A 63 5.41 22.37 -16.88
CA GLU A 63 5.60 23.56 -16.09
C GLU A 63 4.40 23.48 -15.15
N ILE A 64 4.68 23.42 -13.83
CA ILE A 64 3.66 23.74 -12.85
C ILE A 64 3.15 25.06 -13.36
N SER A 65 2.09 24.99 -14.16
CA SER A 65 1.40 26.19 -14.60
C SER A 65 1.12 26.81 -13.27
N ALA A 66 1.82 27.93 -13.00
CA ALA A 66 1.60 28.71 -11.80
C ALA A 66 0.10 28.91 -11.76
N ALA A 67 -0.56 27.92 -11.15
CA ALA A 67 -1.97 27.70 -11.26
C ALA A 67 -2.56 28.95 -10.69
N ARG A 68 -3.02 29.79 -11.59
CA ARG A 68 -3.79 30.98 -11.34
C ARG A 68 -3.27 31.70 -10.11
N GLY A 69 -2.40 32.67 -10.21
CA GLY A 69 -1.89 33.56 -9.17
C GLY A 69 -2.65 33.57 -7.84
N GLN A 70 -2.75 32.44 -7.16
CA GLN A 70 -3.24 32.35 -5.81
C GLN A 70 -2.14 33.01 -4.98
N ALA A 71 -2.46 34.15 -4.43
CA ALA A 71 -1.61 34.78 -3.45
C ALA A 71 -1.24 33.70 -2.43
N GLN A 72 0.05 33.47 -2.23
CA GLN A 72 0.54 32.52 -1.24
C GLN A 72 -0.17 32.80 0.09
N ALA A 73 -0.79 31.79 0.68
CA ALA A 73 -1.51 31.96 1.93
C ALA A 73 -0.54 32.48 3.03
N PRO A 74 -1.00 33.33 3.96
CA PRO A 74 -0.13 33.86 5.00
C PRO A 74 0.52 32.72 5.79
N GLU A 75 1.77 32.95 6.18
CA GLU A 75 2.52 32.07 7.05
C GLU A 75 1.83 31.94 8.41
N ASP A 76 1.71 30.72 8.90
CA ASP A 76 1.20 30.43 10.23
C ASP A 76 2.35 30.24 11.26
N ASP A 77 2.00 30.19 12.53
CA ASP A 77 2.98 29.98 13.60
C ASP A 77 3.73 28.65 13.48
N THR A 78 3.13 27.64 12.85
CA THR A 78 3.76 26.34 12.61
C THR A 78 4.90 26.48 11.61
N LEU A 79 4.65 27.03 10.43
CA LEU A 79 5.69 27.26 9.42
C LEU A 79 6.77 28.21 9.93
N ARG A 80 6.37 29.27 10.65
CA ARG A 80 7.33 30.20 11.24
C ARG A 80 8.25 29.51 12.26
N ALA A 81 7.70 28.67 13.13
CA ALA A 81 8.49 27.91 14.10
C ALA A 81 9.46 26.95 13.42
N MET A 82 8.98 26.23 12.37
CA MET A 82 9.82 25.33 11.58
C MET A 82 10.97 26.07 10.89
N LYS A 83 10.71 27.23 10.27
CA LYS A 83 11.72 28.05 9.58
C LYS A 83 12.78 28.57 10.53
N ASP A 84 12.36 29.14 11.66
CA ASP A 84 13.29 29.69 12.64
C ASP A 84 14.16 28.61 13.28
N GLU A 85 13.60 27.42 13.49
CA GLU A 85 14.37 26.30 14.01
C GLU A 85 15.29 25.66 12.96
N MET A 86 14.86 25.59 11.69
CA MET A 86 15.71 25.16 10.59
C MET A 86 16.93 26.08 10.45
N ALA A 87 16.71 27.38 10.39
CA ALA A 87 17.79 28.36 10.30
C ALA A 87 18.76 28.26 11.49
N ARG A 88 18.25 28.04 12.71
CA ARG A 88 19.09 27.83 13.89
C ARG A 88 19.90 26.52 13.76
N SER A 89 19.28 25.44 13.32
CA SER A 89 19.91 24.13 13.18
C SER A 89 20.99 24.16 12.10
N GLU A 90 20.72 24.73 10.94
CA GLU A 90 21.74 24.90 9.88
C GLU A 90 22.95 25.71 10.34
N ALA A 91 22.74 26.72 11.18
CA ALA A 91 23.79 27.57 11.69
C ALA A 91 24.62 26.94 12.83
N ARG A 92 24.01 26.09 13.65
CA ARG A 92 24.59 25.66 14.94
C ARG A 92 24.71 24.17 15.15
N LEU A 93 24.01 23.33 14.36
CA LEU A 93 24.01 21.88 14.55
C LEU A 93 25.33 21.27 14.04
N GLN A 94 26.33 21.37 14.87
CA GLN A 94 27.66 20.85 14.62
C GLN A 94 28.39 20.62 15.93
N THR A 95 29.04 19.45 16.07
CA THR A 95 30.02 19.19 17.13
C THR A 95 31.37 18.86 16.51
N ALA A 96 32.45 19.06 17.27
CA ALA A 96 33.81 18.78 16.77
C ALA A 96 33.99 17.32 16.32
N ASP A 97 33.29 16.42 17.01
CA ASP A 97 33.45 14.96 16.80
C ASP A 97 32.52 14.39 15.72
N LEU A 98 31.33 14.99 15.50
CA LEU A 98 30.30 14.43 14.63
C LEU A 98 30.14 15.16 13.29
N GLY A 99 30.66 16.40 13.18
CA GLY A 99 30.53 17.19 11.96
C GLY A 99 29.13 17.80 11.75
N LYS A 100 28.87 18.32 10.55
CA LYS A 100 27.62 18.99 10.17
C LYS A 100 26.75 18.03 9.34
N PRO A 101 25.43 17.99 9.57
CA PRO A 101 24.51 17.28 8.69
C PRO A 101 24.51 17.92 7.28
N TYR A 102 24.30 17.11 6.26
CA TYR A 102 24.16 17.61 4.89
C TYR A 102 22.70 17.84 4.49
N PHE A 103 21.76 17.21 5.22
CA PHE A 103 20.33 17.35 4.99
C PHE A 103 19.57 17.29 6.31
N ILE A 104 18.56 18.13 6.43
CA ILE A 104 17.60 18.16 7.55
C ILE A 104 16.21 18.32 6.95
N ASP A 105 15.22 17.56 7.41
CA ASP A 105 13.82 17.82 7.15
C ASP A 105 12.99 17.84 8.43
N TYR A 106 11.98 18.70 8.43
CA TYR A 106 10.94 18.80 9.43
C TYR A 106 9.61 18.47 8.78
N ARG A 107 8.94 17.44 9.27
CA ARG A 107 7.60 17.03 8.87
C ARG A 107 6.66 17.21 10.03
N LEU A 108 5.50 17.78 9.78
CA LEU A 108 4.42 17.86 10.76
C LEU A 108 3.12 17.47 10.07
N LEU A 109 2.34 16.63 10.73
CA LEU A 109 1.02 16.22 10.31
C LEU A 109 0.02 16.69 11.39
N ASP A 110 -0.88 17.57 11.00
CA ASP A 110 -2.05 17.96 11.79
C ASP A 110 -3.24 17.21 11.20
N VAL A 111 -3.77 16.25 11.93
CA VAL A 111 -4.84 15.35 11.44
C VAL A 111 -6.03 15.39 12.38
N GLU A 112 -7.21 15.55 11.80
CA GLU A 112 -8.50 15.47 12.47
C GLU A 112 -9.33 14.38 11.83
N VAL A 113 -9.85 13.46 12.66
CA VAL A 113 -10.64 12.32 12.24
C VAL A 113 -11.97 12.33 12.95
N ARG A 114 -13.03 12.15 12.21
CA ARG A 114 -14.35 11.80 12.74
C ARG A 114 -14.75 10.44 12.20
N SER A 115 -15.23 9.56 13.08
CA SER A 115 -15.72 8.23 12.73
C SER A 115 -17.00 7.93 13.49
N VAL A 116 -17.96 7.32 12.81
CA VAL A 116 -19.20 6.82 13.39
C VAL A 116 -19.42 5.41 12.91
N THR A 117 -19.57 4.48 13.84
CA THR A 117 -19.81 3.07 13.55
C THR A 117 -21.15 2.66 14.16
N ALA A 118 -21.98 2.03 13.36
CA ALA A 118 -23.24 1.44 13.80
C ALA A 118 -23.28 -0.06 13.47
N ASP A 119 -23.91 -0.84 14.33
CA ASP A 119 -24.08 -2.28 14.19
C ASP A 119 -25.56 -2.61 14.31
N PHE A 120 -26.13 -3.29 13.32
CA PHE A 120 -27.56 -3.59 13.23
C PHE A 120 -28.49 -2.41 13.58
N GLY A 121 -28.17 -1.20 13.11
CA GLY A 121 -28.97 0.01 13.30
C GLY A 121 -28.83 0.68 14.67
N SER A 122 -27.75 0.41 15.38
CA SER A 122 -27.43 1.08 16.65
C SER A 122 -26.01 1.57 16.65
N ILE A 123 -25.76 2.82 17.07
CA ILE A 123 -24.42 3.38 17.19
C ILE A 123 -23.63 2.61 18.26
N VAL A 124 -22.48 2.07 17.86
CA VAL A 124 -21.56 1.38 18.77
C VAL A 124 -20.31 2.21 19.08
N ASP A 125 -19.94 3.12 18.18
CA ASP A 125 -18.86 4.07 18.39
C ASP A 125 -19.12 5.38 17.63
N SER A 126 -18.76 6.50 18.25
CA SER A 126 -18.78 7.82 17.60
C SER A 126 -17.66 8.65 18.20
N THR A 127 -16.63 8.85 17.42
CA THR A 127 -15.40 9.52 17.87
C THR A 127 -15.04 10.70 16.99
N THR A 128 -14.46 11.73 17.63
CA THR A 128 -13.76 12.82 16.96
C THR A 128 -12.42 12.98 17.65
N SER A 129 -11.35 12.92 16.90
CA SER A 129 -10.00 13.07 17.44
C SER A 129 -9.19 14.02 16.59
N ARG A 130 -8.33 14.81 17.22
CA ARG A 130 -7.32 15.62 16.57
C ARG A 130 -5.97 15.30 17.14
N GLN A 131 -4.98 15.17 16.29
CA GLN A 131 -3.61 14.88 16.67
C GLN A 131 -2.67 15.73 15.83
N ARG A 132 -1.62 16.21 16.46
CA ARG A 132 -0.49 16.82 15.77
C ARG A 132 0.76 16.02 16.12
N VAL A 133 1.39 15.49 15.08
CA VAL A 133 2.62 14.72 15.22
C VAL A 133 3.69 15.32 14.33
N MET A 134 4.92 15.32 14.83
CA MET A 134 6.07 15.75 14.05
C MET A 134 7.08 14.62 13.90
N LEU A 135 7.86 14.70 12.84
CA LEU A 135 9.04 13.88 12.61
C LEU A 135 10.19 14.78 12.16
N VAL A 136 11.34 14.58 12.77
CA VAL A 136 12.58 15.24 12.35
C VAL A 136 13.51 14.19 11.78
N GLU A 137 13.95 14.39 10.55
CA GLU A 137 15.00 13.60 9.93
C GLU A 137 16.28 14.42 9.76
N VAL A 138 17.40 13.86 10.19
CA VAL A 138 18.73 14.42 10.01
C VAL A 138 19.58 13.39 9.29
N ARG A 139 20.26 13.80 8.22
CA ARG A 139 21.17 12.92 7.48
C ARG A 139 22.61 13.39 7.61
N MET A 140 23.46 12.47 8.07
CA MET A 140 24.89 12.63 8.21
C MET A 140 25.62 11.90 7.07
N GLY A 141 26.79 12.42 6.67
CA GLY A 141 27.53 11.88 5.53
C GLY A 141 27.34 12.72 4.29
N ASN A 142 26.92 12.12 3.20
CA ASN A 142 26.63 12.79 1.94
C ASN A 142 25.60 12.00 1.12
N TYR A 143 25.17 12.49 -0.04
CA TYR A 143 24.16 11.84 -0.86
C TYR A 143 24.52 10.41 -1.30
N HIS A 144 25.82 10.10 -1.44
CA HIS A 144 26.28 8.76 -1.84
C HIS A 144 26.24 7.77 -0.68
N ILE A 145 26.79 8.16 0.47
CA ILE A 145 26.74 7.34 1.69
C ILE A 145 26.31 8.22 2.84
N ASP A 146 25.12 7.94 3.36
CA ASP A 146 24.56 8.67 4.49
C ASP A 146 24.12 7.72 5.63
N SER A 147 23.53 8.32 6.66
CA SER A 147 23.02 7.61 7.84
C SER A 147 21.74 6.82 7.59
N SER A 148 21.10 6.96 6.42
CA SER A 148 19.86 6.25 6.09
C SER A 148 20.12 4.91 5.37
N ASN A 149 19.05 4.22 4.97
CA ASN A 149 19.09 2.99 4.18
C ASN A 149 19.94 1.87 4.79
N PHE A 150 20.02 1.83 6.12
CA PHE A 150 20.74 0.81 6.86
C PHE A 150 19.95 0.35 8.08
N VAL A 151 19.80 -0.97 8.24
CA VAL A 151 19.11 -1.58 9.38
C VAL A 151 20.16 -2.14 10.34
N ALA A 152 20.48 -1.39 11.40
CA ALA A 152 21.38 -1.86 12.44
C ALA A 152 20.78 -3.04 13.21
N SER A 153 21.66 -3.92 13.71
CA SER A 153 21.25 -5.00 14.64
C SER A 153 20.63 -4.40 15.90
N GLY A 154 19.36 -4.65 16.13
CA GLY A 154 18.60 -4.07 17.25
C GLY A 154 17.24 -3.51 16.83
N GLY A 155 16.87 -3.63 15.58
CA GLY A 155 15.51 -3.52 15.11
C GLY A 155 15.03 -2.14 14.75
N PHE A 156 13.80 -2.13 14.46
CA PHE A 156 12.84 -1.15 13.92
C PHE A 156 12.83 0.27 14.54
N ARG A 157 13.63 0.57 15.55
CA ARG A 157 13.61 1.85 16.25
C ARG A 157 14.19 3.05 15.47
N GLY A 158 14.90 2.80 14.36
CA GLY A 158 15.64 3.86 13.67
C GLY A 158 14.79 4.85 12.88
N SER A 159 13.65 4.44 12.32
CA SER A 159 12.85 5.31 11.46
C SER A 159 11.67 6.00 12.15
N MET A 160 11.29 5.56 13.35
CA MET A 160 10.21 6.18 14.14
C MET A 160 10.72 6.86 15.43
N GLY A 161 12.01 6.79 15.73
CA GLY A 161 12.58 7.24 17.01
C GLY A 161 12.47 8.73 17.29
N ASN A 162 12.23 9.54 16.27
CA ASN A 162 12.16 11.00 16.36
C ASN A 162 10.76 11.54 16.08
N ALA A 163 9.75 10.67 15.96
CA ALA A 163 8.36 11.06 15.87
C ALA A 163 7.84 11.38 17.28
N GLY A 164 7.22 12.55 17.43
CA GLY A 164 6.67 13.02 18.70
C GLY A 164 5.32 13.69 18.51
N GLN A 165 4.45 13.58 19.51
CA GLN A 165 3.26 14.41 19.59
C GLN A 165 3.66 15.83 19.96
N VAL A 166 3.02 16.81 19.33
CA VAL A 166 3.19 18.24 19.63
C VAL A 166 1.87 18.85 20.06
N GLY A 167 1.93 20.02 20.67
CA GLY A 167 0.75 20.72 21.16
C GLY A 167 -0.29 20.95 20.06
N ILE A 168 -1.57 20.68 20.37
CA ILE A 168 -2.69 20.84 19.44
C ILE A 168 -2.92 22.32 19.11
N ASP A 169 -2.68 23.21 20.06
CA ASP A 169 -2.93 24.65 19.92
C ASP A 169 -1.96 25.36 18.98
N GLY A 170 -0.86 24.70 18.58
CA GLY A 170 0.08 25.22 17.60
C GLY A 170 0.94 26.37 18.12
N ASP A 171 1.18 26.44 19.46
CA ASP A 171 2.02 27.47 20.04
C ASP A 171 3.44 27.48 19.46
N TYR A 172 3.86 28.65 19.01
CA TYR A 172 5.15 28.86 18.35
C TYR A 172 6.34 28.42 19.24
N TYR A 173 6.34 28.79 20.53
CA TYR A 173 7.47 28.50 21.40
C TYR A 173 7.55 27.02 21.79
N SER A 174 6.41 26.42 22.09
CA SER A 174 6.31 24.99 22.38
C SER A 174 6.81 24.15 21.18
N LEU A 175 6.32 24.45 19.98
CA LEU A 175 6.74 23.73 18.78
C LEU A 175 8.24 23.92 18.49
N ARG A 176 8.79 25.11 18.69
CA ARG A 176 10.24 25.31 18.54
C ARG A 176 11.07 24.50 19.52
N GLN A 177 10.60 24.37 20.77
CA GLN A 177 11.28 23.55 21.77
C GLN A 177 11.23 22.07 21.39
N ASP A 178 10.06 21.58 20.93
CA ASP A 178 9.89 20.20 20.51
C ASP A 178 10.77 19.88 19.29
N LEU A 179 10.78 20.75 18.27
CA LEU A 179 11.65 20.64 17.10
C LEU A 179 13.14 20.63 17.49
N TRP A 180 13.55 21.50 18.42
CA TRP A 180 14.94 21.54 18.89
C TRP A 180 15.36 20.23 19.55
N LEU A 181 14.54 19.69 20.46
CA LEU A 181 14.83 18.43 21.16
C LEU A 181 14.88 17.26 20.17
N ALA A 182 13.89 17.18 19.27
CA ALA A 182 13.85 16.14 18.25
C ALA A 182 15.03 16.23 17.27
N THR A 183 15.45 17.45 16.90
CA THR A 183 16.62 17.67 16.04
C THR A 183 17.92 17.23 16.70
N ASP A 184 18.12 17.55 17.98
CA ASP A 184 19.30 17.09 18.74
C ASP A 184 19.35 15.56 18.82
N GLN A 185 18.20 14.93 19.08
CA GLN A 185 18.10 13.47 19.11
C GLN A 185 18.35 12.83 17.74
N ALA A 186 17.73 13.37 16.69
CA ALA A 186 17.89 12.89 15.30
C ALA A 186 19.35 12.99 14.83
N TYR A 187 20.02 14.10 15.16
CA TYR A 187 21.44 14.32 14.84
C TYR A 187 22.35 13.26 15.48
N LYS A 188 22.17 12.99 16.77
CA LYS A 188 22.96 11.97 17.48
C LYS A 188 22.70 10.57 16.95
N GLN A 189 21.45 10.25 16.66
CA GLN A 189 21.07 8.97 16.05
C GLN A 189 21.65 8.81 14.66
N ALA A 190 21.58 9.84 13.82
CA ALA A 190 22.13 9.81 12.48
C ALA A 190 23.66 9.60 12.49
N ALA A 191 24.36 10.24 13.43
CA ALA A 191 25.81 10.03 13.58
C ALA A 191 26.17 8.59 13.98
N ASP A 192 25.45 8.01 14.96
CA ASP A 192 25.63 6.61 15.37
C ASP A 192 25.31 5.64 14.23
N GLN A 193 24.19 5.89 13.52
CA GLN A 193 23.78 5.10 12.34
C GLN A 193 24.86 5.11 11.25
N LEU A 194 25.37 6.30 10.92
CA LEU A 194 26.44 6.44 9.92
C LEU A 194 27.68 5.66 10.32
N ALA A 195 28.10 5.76 11.58
CA ALA A 195 29.27 5.04 12.09
C ALA A 195 29.09 3.51 11.97
N ARG A 196 27.92 2.99 12.34
CA ARG A 196 27.57 1.56 12.19
C ARG A 196 27.54 1.12 10.74
N LYS A 197 26.93 1.91 9.86
CA LYS A 197 26.88 1.65 8.42
C LYS A 197 28.30 1.63 7.82
N GLN A 198 29.16 2.60 8.16
CA GLN A 198 30.54 2.63 7.71
C GLN A 198 31.34 1.41 8.19
N ALA A 199 31.17 1.00 9.45
CA ALA A 199 31.79 -0.21 9.96
C ALA A 199 31.35 -1.46 9.18
N TYR A 200 30.06 -1.56 8.85
CA TYR A 200 29.53 -2.64 8.01
C TYR A 200 30.11 -2.58 6.59
N LEU A 201 30.09 -1.41 5.94
CA LEU A 201 30.62 -1.24 4.58
C LEU A 201 32.11 -1.56 4.48
N ASN A 202 32.89 -1.23 5.50
CA ASN A 202 34.31 -1.58 5.57
C ASN A 202 34.57 -3.10 5.64
N SER A 203 33.56 -3.88 6.05
CA SER A 203 33.63 -5.34 6.03
C SER A 203 33.21 -5.96 4.69
N GLN A 204 32.65 -5.16 3.77
CA GLN A 204 32.20 -5.64 2.46
C GLN A 204 33.34 -5.59 1.43
N ALA A 205 33.30 -6.54 0.48
CA ALA A 205 34.32 -6.63 -0.58
C ALA A 205 34.21 -5.49 -1.62
N LYS A 206 33.04 -4.88 -1.75
CA LYS A 206 32.79 -3.78 -2.69
C LYS A 206 32.03 -2.64 -2.00
N PRO A 207 32.38 -1.38 -2.30
CA PRO A 207 31.56 -0.25 -1.86
C PRO A 207 30.19 -0.28 -2.56
N PRO A 208 29.16 0.37 -1.97
CA PRO A 208 27.87 0.55 -2.65
C PRO A 208 28.07 1.41 -3.92
N GLU A 209 27.40 1.01 -5.00
CA GLU A 209 27.44 1.72 -6.28
C GLU A 209 26.27 2.71 -6.44
N ILE A 210 25.22 2.56 -5.60
CA ILE A 210 23.98 3.34 -5.64
C ILE A 210 24.03 4.35 -4.51
N ASP A 211 23.64 5.59 -4.82
CA ASP A 211 23.50 6.65 -3.81
C ASP A 211 22.38 6.31 -2.81
N ASP A 212 22.54 6.76 -1.58
CA ASP A 212 21.51 6.60 -0.54
C ASP A 212 20.34 7.57 -0.71
N PHE A 213 20.61 8.75 -1.28
CA PHE A 213 19.61 9.79 -1.44
C PHE A 213 19.82 10.61 -2.71
N SER A 214 18.76 10.95 -3.41
CA SER A 214 18.84 11.78 -4.60
C SER A 214 18.70 13.26 -4.26
N ARG A 215 19.39 14.12 -5.03
CA ARG A 215 19.25 15.58 -4.91
C ARG A 215 17.91 16.00 -5.48
N ILE A 216 17.27 16.99 -4.85
CA ILE A 216 16.13 17.65 -5.46
C ILE A 216 16.63 18.62 -6.55
N GLY A 217 16.00 18.61 -7.72
CA GLY A 217 16.43 19.49 -8.82
C GLY A 217 16.11 20.95 -8.52
N LYS A 218 14.84 21.24 -8.21
CA LYS A 218 14.34 22.56 -7.83
C LYS A 218 13.42 22.42 -6.62
N PRO A 219 13.72 23.10 -5.51
CA PRO A 219 12.84 23.10 -4.34
C PRO A 219 11.44 23.62 -4.70
N VAL A 220 10.43 23.03 -4.10
CA VAL A 220 9.03 23.44 -4.26
C VAL A 220 8.60 24.28 -3.07
N VAL A 221 7.98 25.41 -3.34
CA VAL A 221 7.29 26.22 -2.33
C VAL A 221 5.81 26.19 -2.65
N LEU A 222 5.03 25.47 -1.83
CA LEU A 222 3.58 25.32 -2.00
C LEU A 222 2.92 25.45 -0.62
N VAL A 223 2.40 26.68 -0.34
CA VAL A 223 1.74 27.00 0.92
C VAL A 223 0.27 27.29 0.62
N GLU A 224 -0.55 26.25 0.76
CA GLU A 224 -2.00 26.35 0.54
C GLU A 224 -2.72 26.80 1.81
N PRO A 225 -3.91 27.45 1.70
CA PRO A 225 -4.73 27.79 2.85
C PRO A 225 -5.19 26.50 3.58
N HIS A 226 -5.43 26.63 4.88
CA HIS A 226 -5.99 25.50 5.63
C HIS A 226 -7.35 25.10 5.08
N ALA A 227 -7.57 23.80 4.93
CA ALA A 227 -8.90 23.29 4.63
C ALA A 227 -9.81 23.48 5.86
N GLN A 228 -11.08 23.78 5.60
CA GLN A 228 -12.09 23.83 6.65
C GLN A 228 -12.84 22.50 6.65
N PRO A 229 -12.81 21.74 7.76
CA PRO A 229 -13.56 20.50 7.87
C PRO A 229 -15.06 20.72 7.68
N ASP A 230 -15.69 19.97 6.77
CA ASP A 230 -17.13 19.96 6.61
C ASP A 230 -17.75 18.78 7.38
N TRP A 231 -17.91 18.97 8.68
CA TRP A 231 -18.49 17.95 9.57
C TRP A 231 -20.04 17.93 9.55
N THR A 232 -20.67 18.93 8.94
CA THR A 232 -22.10 19.21 9.08
C THR A 232 -22.90 18.94 7.82
N SER A 233 -22.27 18.66 6.70
CA SER A 233 -22.95 18.39 5.43
C SER A 233 -23.80 17.12 5.42
N ARG A 234 -23.52 16.18 6.36
CA ARG A 234 -24.23 14.92 6.50
C ARG A 234 -24.57 14.63 7.97
N ASP A 235 -25.69 13.96 8.21
CA ASP A 235 -26.00 13.41 9.53
C ASP A 235 -25.37 12.01 9.67
N TRP A 236 -24.08 11.99 10.01
CA TRP A 236 -23.27 10.79 10.12
C TRP A 236 -23.87 9.70 11.01
N ASN A 237 -24.46 10.11 12.16
CA ASN A 237 -25.06 9.16 13.08
C ASN A 237 -26.29 8.49 12.46
N LYS A 238 -27.21 9.33 11.94
CA LYS A 238 -28.41 8.81 11.31
C LYS A 238 -28.11 7.95 10.08
N GLU A 239 -27.16 8.35 9.26
CA GLU A 239 -26.79 7.56 8.07
C GLU A 239 -26.18 6.21 8.44
N ALA A 240 -25.30 6.15 9.46
CA ALA A 240 -24.73 4.90 9.95
C ALA A 240 -25.81 3.97 10.54
N GLU A 241 -26.74 4.51 11.34
CA GLU A 241 -27.88 3.76 11.88
C GLU A 241 -28.76 3.21 10.76
N ASP A 242 -29.20 4.07 9.84
CA ASP A 242 -30.09 3.71 8.74
C ASP A 242 -29.44 2.69 7.78
N ALA A 243 -28.14 2.82 7.53
CA ALA A 243 -27.37 1.91 6.69
C ALA A 243 -27.21 0.53 7.33
N SER A 244 -26.75 0.47 8.58
CA SER A 244 -26.54 -0.82 9.27
C SER A 244 -27.85 -1.54 9.63
N ALA A 245 -28.98 -0.80 9.73
CA ALA A 245 -30.30 -1.39 9.96
C ALA A 245 -30.74 -2.35 8.84
N VAL A 246 -30.17 -2.24 7.64
CA VAL A 246 -30.44 -3.16 6.52
C VAL A 246 -30.17 -4.61 6.92
N PHE A 247 -29.16 -4.85 7.72
CA PHE A 247 -28.74 -6.20 8.12
C PHE A 247 -29.73 -6.90 9.06
N ARG A 248 -30.65 -6.17 9.70
CA ARG A 248 -31.73 -6.76 10.52
C ARG A 248 -32.65 -7.70 9.73
N ALA A 249 -32.72 -7.55 8.41
CA ALA A 249 -33.52 -8.41 7.56
C ALA A 249 -32.93 -9.83 7.40
N TYR A 250 -31.68 -10.05 7.85
CA TYR A 250 -30.93 -11.28 7.67
C TYR A 250 -30.58 -11.93 9.02
N PRO A 251 -31.48 -12.80 9.55
CA PRO A 251 -31.37 -13.32 10.91
C PRO A 251 -30.18 -14.29 11.13
N ASP A 252 -29.57 -14.75 10.07
CA ASP A 252 -28.41 -15.64 10.13
C ASP A 252 -27.07 -14.88 10.14
N PHE A 253 -27.10 -13.54 10.09
CA PHE A 253 -25.89 -12.72 10.19
C PHE A 253 -25.58 -12.46 11.67
N TYR A 254 -24.34 -12.70 12.08
CA TYR A 254 -23.91 -12.46 13.45
C TYR A 254 -23.08 -11.19 13.61
N ALA A 255 -22.66 -10.56 12.50
CA ALA A 255 -22.09 -9.21 12.47
C ALA A 255 -22.67 -8.44 11.28
N GLY A 256 -22.98 -7.16 11.48
CA GLY A 256 -23.56 -6.30 10.43
C GLY A 256 -23.26 -4.83 10.70
N ARG A 257 -22.02 -4.42 10.40
CA ARG A 257 -21.45 -3.14 10.80
C ARG A 257 -21.32 -2.18 9.62
N VAL A 258 -21.60 -0.89 9.86
CA VAL A 258 -21.32 0.18 8.91
C VAL A 258 -20.56 1.29 9.62
N THR A 259 -19.46 1.71 9.03
CA THR A 259 -18.62 2.82 9.50
C THR A 259 -18.61 3.92 8.46
N TYR A 260 -18.97 5.12 8.88
CA TYR A 260 -18.68 6.36 8.15
C TYR A 260 -17.53 7.07 8.82
N TYR A 261 -16.59 7.56 8.03
CA TYR A 261 -15.49 8.33 8.57
C TYR A 261 -15.04 9.43 7.63
N MET A 262 -14.37 10.40 8.18
CA MET A 262 -13.72 11.47 7.45
C MET A 262 -12.40 11.84 8.11
N VAL A 263 -11.41 12.07 7.27
CA VAL A 263 -10.08 12.52 7.65
C VAL A 263 -9.82 13.88 7.02
N TYR A 264 -9.42 14.84 7.83
CA TYR A 264 -8.79 16.08 7.41
C TYR A 264 -7.37 16.07 7.89
N GLN A 265 -6.44 16.37 7.02
CA GLN A 265 -5.05 16.54 7.42
C GLN A 265 -4.41 17.74 6.73
N THR A 266 -3.45 18.36 7.43
CA THR A 266 -2.53 19.32 6.85
C THR A 266 -1.12 18.79 7.01
N TYR A 267 -0.46 18.55 5.90
CA TYR A 267 0.92 18.12 5.86
C TYR A 267 1.85 19.33 5.69
N TYR A 268 2.82 19.44 6.58
CA TYR A 268 3.90 20.42 6.53
C TYR A 268 5.21 19.71 6.27
N LEU A 269 6.00 20.26 5.35
CA LEU A 269 7.36 19.85 5.10
C LEU A 269 8.26 21.07 4.94
N LEU A 270 9.36 21.08 5.65
CA LEU A 270 10.43 22.04 5.46
C LEU A 270 11.76 21.31 5.37
N THR A 271 12.54 21.56 4.32
CA THR A 271 13.85 20.92 4.13
C THR A 271 14.98 21.94 4.06
N SER A 272 16.18 21.55 4.48
CA SER A 272 17.40 22.37 4.32
C SER A 272 17.78 22.61 2.86
N GLU A 273 17.17 21.92 1.89
CA GLU A 273 17.34 22.22 0.46
C GLU A 273 16.39 23.32 -0.04
N GLY A 274 15.48 23.83 0.81
CA GLY A 274 14.59 24.93 0.52
C GLY A 274 13.17 24.53 0.07
N THR A 275 12.78 23.27 0.17
CA THR A 275 11.38 22.87 -0.02
C THR A 275 10.55 23.33 1.17
N GLU A 276 9.40 23.93 0.87
CA GLU A 276 8.45 24.43 1.85
C GLU A 276 7.03 24.07 1.43
N LEU A 277 6.37 23.21 2.21
CA LEU A 277 5.00 22.78 1.94
C LEU A 277 4.09 23.03 3.14
N ARG A 278 2.87 23.46 2.85
CA ARG A 278 1.68 23.32 3.65
C ARG A 278 0.56 22.87 2.72
N VAL A 279 0.25 21.57 2.75
CA VAL A 279 -0.71 20.96 1.83
C VAL A 279 -1.84 20.32 2.63
N PRO A 280 -3.04 20.89 2.61
CA PRO A 280 -4.22 20.25 3.17
C PRO A 280 -4.71 19.15 2.24
N SER A 281 -5.22 18.08 2.81
CA SER A 281 -5.93 17.02 2.09
C SER A 281 -7.04 16.44 2.93
N SER A 282 -8.03 15.85 2.28
CA SER A 282 -9.13 15.19 2.95
C SER A 282 -9.61 13.98 2.16
N TRP A 283 -10.21 13.04 2.88
CA TRP A 283 -11.00 11.95 2.29
C TRP A 283 -12.06 11.50 3.26
N ALA A 284 -13.15 10.99 2.72
CA ALA A 284 -14.24 10.40 3.46
C ALA A 284 -14.47 8.98 2.94
N GLY A 285 -14.95 8.10 3.81
CA GLY A 285 -15.28 6.74 3.46
C GLY A 285 -16.57 6.25 4.11
N VAL A 286 -17.24 5.35 3.44
CA VAL A 286 -18.27 4.48 4.00
C VAL A 286 -17.85 3.04 3.78
N GLU A 287 -17.83 2.27 4.85
CA GLU A 287 -17.44 0.87 4.87
C GLU A 287 -18.51 0.06 5.57
N GLY A 288 -19.10 -0.92 4.87
CA GLY A 288 -20.06 -1.85 5.42
C GLY A 288 -19.49 -3.26 5.37
N ALA A 289 -19.58 -4.00 6.47
CA ALA A 289 -19.13 -5.37 6.55
C ALA A 289 -20.18 -6.25 7.21
N VAL A 290 -20.30 -7.45 6.70
CA VAL A 290 -21.30 -8.43 7.14
C VAL A 290 -20.68 -9.81 7.19
N GLU A 291 -21.03 -10.58 8.24
CA GLU A 291 -20.49 -11.91 8.48
C GLU A 291 -21.59 -12.90 8.80
N THR A 292 -21.40 -14.13 8.34
CA THR A 292 -22.28 -15.26 8.58
C THR A 292 -21.50 -16.57 8.52
N GLN A 293 -22.19 -17.68 8.71
CA GLN A 293 -21.64 -19.01 8.61
C GLN A 293 -22.51 -19.89 7.70
N ALA A 294 -21.89 -20.65 6.82
CA ALA A 294 -22.58 -21.66 6.03
C ALA A 294 -23.07 -22.83 6.91
N PRO A 295 -24.05 -23.64 6.45
CA PRO A 295 -24.56 -24.77 7.23
C PRO A 295 -23.52 -25.82 7.63
N ASP A 296 -22.43 -25.93 6.90
CA ASP A 296 -21.30 -26.82 7.18
C ASP A 296 -20.25 -26.23 8.15
N GLY A 297 -20.44 -24.99 8.57
CA GLY A 297 -19.54 -24.30 9.51
C GLY A 297 -18.52 -23.36 8.88
N MET A 298 -18.47 -23.24 7.54
CA MET A 298 -17.55 -22.33 6.87
C MET A 298 -17.91 -20.88 7.20
N PRO A 299 -16.96 -20.08 7.74
CA PRO A 299 -17.18 -18.65 7.93
C PRO A 299 -17.26 -17.95 6.56
N LEU A 300 -18.19 -17.05 6.44
CA LEU A 300 -18.44 -16.27 5.23
C LEU A 300 -18.57 -14.80 5.59
N HIS A 301 -17.97 -13.94 4.81
CA HIS A 301 -18.08 -12.49 4.95
C HIS A 301 -18.25 -11.82 3.59
N ASP A 302 -18.74 -10.61 3.63
CA ASP A 302 -18.75 -9.72 2.48
C ASP A 302 -18.65 -8.27 2.95
N PHE A 303 -18.23 -7.37 2.06
CA PHE A 303 -18.08 -5.96 2.37
C PHE A 303 -18.50 -5.06 1.20
N TYR A 304 -18.82 -3.84 1.55
CA TYR A 304 -18.97 -2.70 0.65
C TYR A 304 -18.08 -1.57 1.14
N SER A 305 -17.39 -0.90 0.24
CA SER A 305 -16.66 0.32 0.56
C SER A 305 -16.78 1.33 -0.58
N ASP A 306 -16.91 2.60 -0.22
CA ASP A 306 -16.82 3.71 -1.15
C ASP A 306 -16.08 4.88 -0.51
N TYR A 307 -15.31 5.59 -1.33
CA TYR A 307 -14.41 6.64 -0.87
C TYR A 307 -14.53 7.88 -1.76
N ALA A 308 -14.42 9.05 -1.14
CA ALA A 308 -14.45 10.34 -1.81
C ALA A 308 -13.47 11.32 -1.15
N LEU A 309 -13.10 12.38 -1.85
CA LEU A 309 -12.22 13.44 -1.29
C LEU A 309 -12.97 14.36 -0.31
N THR A 310 -14.29 14.36 -0.35
CA THR A 310 -15.16 15.14 0.54
C THR A 310 -16.40 14.35 0.94
N PRO A 311 -17.08 14.68 2.07
CA PRO A 311 -18.33 14.03 2.44
C PRO A 311 -19.43 14.11 1.38
N ALA A 312 -19.50 15.24 0.66
CA ALA A 312 -20.49 15.44 -0.41
C ALA A 312 -20.27 14.51 -1.61
N GLY A 313 -19.05 14.01 -1.80
CA GLY A 313 -18.73 13.06 -2.87
C GLY A 313 -19.09 11.61 -2.54
N LEU A 314 -19.41 11.27 -1.28
CA LEU A 314 -19.89 9.94 -0.92
C LEU A 314 -21.30 9.70 -1.49
N PRO A 315 -21.63 8.45 -1.84
CA PRO A 315 -22.96 8.10 -2.30
C PRO A 315 -24.07 8.54 -1.31
N PRO A 316 -25.24 8.91 -1.81
CA PRO A 316 -26.38 9.16 -0.94
C PRO A 316 -26.82 7.87 -0.22
N ILE A 317 -27.39 8.03 0.98
CA ILE A 317 -27.75 6.91 1.86
C ILE A 317 -28.58 5.80 1.19
N ASP A 318 -29.47 6.16 0.27
CA ASP A 318 -30.29 5.17 -0.44
C ASP A 318 -29.46 4.27 -1.36
N GLN A 319 -28.42 4.81 -2.00
CA GLN A 319 -27.47 4.01 -2.79
C GLN A 319 -26.62 3.11 -1.88
N VAL A 320 -26.13 3.65 -0.76
CA VAL A 320 -25.39 2.84 0.24
C VAL A 320 -26.26 1.67 0.71
N LYS A 321 -27.52 1.92 1.08
CA LYS A 321 -28.46 0.86 1.49
C LYS A 321 -28.72 -0.15 0.37
N GLN A 322 -28.77 0.29 -0.88
CA GLN A 322 -28.93 -0.61 -2.02
C GLN A 322 -27.71 -1.54 -2.17
N HIS A 323 -26.50 -1.02 -2.05
CA HIS A 323 -25.28 -1.82 -2.10
C HIS A 323 -25.19 -2.79 -0.92
N LEU A 324 -25.49 -2.34 0.29
CA LEU A 324 -25.50 -3.20 1.49
C LEU A 324 -26.56 -4.32 1.37
N THR A 325 -27.72 -4.02 0.80
CA THR A 325 -28.74 -5.04 0.49
C THR A 325 -28.19 -6.04 -0.53
N GLY A 326 -27.50 -5.55 -1.57
CA GLY A 326 -26.89 -6.40 -2.61
C GLY A 326 -25.87 -7.38 -2.04
N ILE A 327 -24.92 -6.91 -1.21
CA ILE A 327 -23.93 -7.80 -0.58
C ILE A 327 -24.59 -8.78 0.39
N SER A 328 -25.64 -8.36 1.11
CA SER A 328 -26.38 -9.24 2.02
C SER A 328 -27.09 -10.37 1.27
N GLN A 329 -27.77 -10.05 0.16
CA GLN A 329 -28.43 -11.05 -0.69
C GLN A 329 -27.39 -12.02 -1.31
N GLN A 330 -26.25 -11.51 -1.73
CA GLN A 330 -25.15 -12.32 -2.25
C GLN A 330 -24.60 -13.27 -1.17
N LEU A 331 -24.39 -12.76 0.06
CA LEU A 331 -23.89 -13.56 1.16
C LEU A 331 -24.88 -14.66 1.58
N GLU A 332 -26.20 -14.37 1.58
CA GLU A 332 -27.25 -15.39 1.77
C GLU A 332 -27.21 -16.46 0.67
N ALA A 333 -27.07 -16.06 -0.59
CA ALA A 333 -26.92 -17.00 -1.70
C ALA A 333 -25.64 -17.85 -1.55
N LEU A 334 -24.55 -17.24 -1.10
CA LEU A 334 -23.27 -17.91 -0.88
C LEU A 334 -23.36 -18.96 0.24
N ARG A 335 -24.14 -18.73 1.30
CA ARG A 335 -24.40 -19.72 2.36
C ARG A 335 -24.97 -21.03 1.80
N ALA A 336 -25.86 -20.92 0.82
CA ALA A 336 -26.50 -22.07 0.18
C ALA A 336 -25.67 -22.67 -0.97
N ALA A 337 -24.69 -21.95 -1.47
CA ALA A 337 -23.88 -22.35 -2.61
C ALA A 337 -23.01 -23.59 -2.32
N PRO A 338 -22.74 -24.44 -3.30
CA PRO A 338 -21.82 -25.56 -3.15
C PRO A 338 -20.39 -25.05 -2.88
N ALA A 339 -19.66 -25.78 -2.05
CA ALA A 339 -18.22 -25.58 -1.91
C ALA A 339 -17.51 -25.93 -3.24
N ILE A 340 -16.52 -25.12 -3.60
CA ILE A 340 -15.70 -25.41 -4.79
C ILE A 340 -14.74 -26.56 -4.51
N SER A 341 -14.46 -27.38 -5.52
CA SER A 341 -13.33 -28.31 -5.52
C SER A 341 -12.08 -27.60 -6.04
N ASP A 342 -10.92 -28.21 -5.79
CA ASP A 342 -9.66 -27.73 -6.38
C ASP A 342 -9.80 -27.57 -7.89
N TYR A 343 -9.21 -26.49 -8.39
CA TYR A 343 -9.28 -26.11 -9.78
C TYR A 343 -7.93 -25.56 -10.26
N ASP A 344 -7.55 -25.96 -11.45
CA ASP A 344 -6.40 -25.42 -12.16
C ASP A 344 -6.82 -25.13 -13.60
N GLY A 345 -6.82 -23.87 -13.98
CA GLY A 345 -7.31 -23.46 -15.29
C GLY A 345 -7.53 -21.95 -15.44
N PRO A 346 -8.23 -21.54 -16.53
CA PRO A 346 -8.46 -20.12 -16.81
C PRO A 346 -9.50 -19.50 -15.88
N VAL A 347 -9.20 -18.29 -15.42
CA VAL A 347 -10.10 -17.47 -14.57
C VAL A 347 -10.28 -16.10 -15.19
N LEU A 348 -11.54 -15.67 -15.32
CA LEU A 348 -11.91 -14.32 -15.70
C LEU A 348 -12.12 -13.49 -14.42
N PHE A 349 -11.35 -12.44 -14.28
CA PHE A 349 -11.53 -11.44 -13.23
C PHE A 349 -12.31 -10.26 -13.80
N GLU A 350 -13.50 -9.99 -13.27
CA GLU A 350 -14.26 -8.78 -13.62
C GLU A 350 -13.57 -7.52 -13.10
N PRO A 351 -13.91 -6.30 -13.55
CA PRO A 351 -13.10 -5.10 -13.30
C PRO A 351 -12.79 -4.83 -11.83
N GLN A 352 -13.75 -5.03 -10.90
CA GLN A 352 -13.50 -4.86 -9.46
C GLN A 352 -12.49 -5.89 -8.94
N ALA A 353 -12.66 -7.14 -9.31
CA ALA A 353 -11.74 -8.21 -8.94
C ALA A 353 -10.35 -7.99 -9.58
N ALA A 354 -10.30 -7.57 -10.84
CA ALA A 354 -9.07 -7.23 -11.56
C ALA A 354 -8.34 -6.05 -10.90
N GLY A 355 -9.06 -5.00 -10.49
CA GLY A 355 -8.49 -3.84 -9.80
C GLY A 355 -7.89 -4.20 -8.45
N SER A 356 -8.60 -4.97 -7.64
CA SER A 356 -8.10 -5.47 -6.37
C SER A 356 -6.90 -6.40 -6.54
N LEU A 357 -6.94 -7.29 -7.54
CA LEU A 357 -5.82 -8.16 -7.89
C LEU A 357 -4.57 -7.36 -8.28
N LEU A 358 -4.71 -6.37 -9.17
CA LEU A 358 -3.59 -5.53 -9.60
C LEU A 358 -3.03 -4.71 -8.43
N ALA A 359 -3.88 -4.12 -7.60
CA ALA A 359 -3.46 -3.39 -6.41
C ALA A 359 -2.60 -4.27 -5.49
N GLN A 360 -3.03 -5.50 -5.23
CA GLN A 360 -2.31 -6.43 -4.35
C GLN A 360 -1.06 -7.03 -4.99
N ALA A 361 -1.12 -7.40 -6.28
CA ALA A 361 -0.01 -8.07 -6.95
C ALA A 361 1.10 -7.12 -7.39
N LEU A 362 0.77 -5.87 -7.73
CA LEU A 362 1.73 -4.92 -8.27
C LEU A 362 2.32 -3.97 -7.22
N ALA A 363 1.67 -3.76 -6.08
CA ALA A 363 2.08 -2.74 -5.11
C ALA A 363 3.58 -2.78 -4.76
N SER A 364 4.14 -3.96 -4.49
CA SER A 364 5.56 -4.13 -4.22
C SER A 364 6.43 -4.09 -5.48
N SER A 365 5.91 -4.58 -6.62
CA SER A 365 6.66 -4.69 -7.87
C SER A 365 6.87 -3.35 -8.58
N LEU A 366 6.03 -2.35 -8.29
CA LEU A 366 6.14 -1.01 -8.90
C LEU A 366 7.28 -0.17 -8.32
N SER A 367 7.81 -0.52 -7.14
CA SER A 367 8.89 0.23 -6.50
C SER A 367 10.23 -0.02 -7.19
N GLY A 368 10.92 1.07 -7.57
CA GLY A 368 12.27 1.02 -8.11
C GLY A 368 13.37 1.32 -7.09
N ALA A 369 13.01 1.62 -5.84
CA ALA A 369 13.97 1.96 -4.80
C ALA A 369 14.81 0.76 -4.36
N ASN A 370 16.08 1.01 -4.05
CA ASN A 370 16.95 -0.01 -3.49
C ASN A 370 16.51 -0.37 -2.05
N PRO A 371 16.43 -1.65 -1.68
CA PRO A 371 16.15 -2.03 -0.29
C PRO A 371 17.28 -1.54 0.64
N PRO A 372 16.99 -1.28 1.93
CA PRO A 372 18.02 -0.88 2.87
C PRO A 372 19.04 -2.01 3.09
N LEU A 373 20.28 -1.63 3.32
CA LEU A 373 21.33 -2.58 3.69
C LEU A 373 21.03 -3.19 5.06
N ALA A 374 21.22 -4.50 5.20
CA ALA A 374 21.02 -5.20 6.46
C ALA A 374 22.18 -6.17 6.73
N PRO A 375 22.79 -6.12 7.93
CA PRO A 375 23.91 -7.01 8.27
C PRO A 375 23.49 -8.45 8.56
N ALA A 376 22.20 -8.73 8.75
CA ALA A 376 21.68 -10.06 9.01
C ALA A 376 20.59 -10.46 8.01
N ALA A 377 20.70 -11.67 7.47
CA ALA A 377 19.80 -12.21 6.44
C ALA A 377 18.31 -12.20 6.85
N ILE A 378 18.00 -12.30 8.15
CA ILE A 378 16.62 -12.22 8.63
C ILE A 378 16.01 -10.83 8.39
N TYR A 379 16.80 -9.77 8.52
CA TYR A 379 16.35 -8.42 8.22
C TYR A 379 16.21 -8.20 6.71
N GLU A 380 17.13 -8.77 5.90
CA GLU A 380 16.98 -8.77 4.45
C GLU A 380 15.67 -9.45 4.02
N GLN A 381 15.31 -10.58 4.64
CA GLN A 381 14.05 -11.28 4.36
C GLN A 381 12.82 -10.45 4.78
N LEU A 382 12.84 -9.85 5.97
CA LEU A 382 11.76 -8.99 6.46
C LEU A 382 11.52 -7.77 5.57
N TYR A 383 12.61 -7.16 5.07
CA TYR A 383 12.53 -6.02 4.14
C TYR A 383 12.30 -6.46 2.69
N ALA A 384 12.66 -7.68 2.31
CA ALA A 384 12.37 -8.24 1.01
C ALA A 384 10.87 -8.54 0.82
N VAL A 385 10.18 -8.94 1.89
CA VAL A 385 8.73 -9.17 1.88
C VAL A 385 7.93 -7.89 1.56
N GLY A 386 8.48 -6.70 1.90
CA GLY A 386 7.81 -5.42 1.64
C GLY A 386 8.54 -4.44 0.72
N GLY A 387 9.75 -4.74 0.23
CA GLY A 387 10.58 -3.72 -0.40
C GLY A 387 11.40 -4.09 -1.62
N ARG A 388 11.45 -5.36 -2.01
CA ARG A 388 12.18 -5.76 -3.22
C ARG A 388 11.22 -5.99 -4.36
N SER A 389 11.28 -5.11 -5.35
CA SER A 389 10.51 -5.27 -6.57
C SER A 389 11.04 -6.43 -7.43
N ASP A 390 10.14 -7.30 -7.88
CA ASP A 390 10.46 -8.34 -8.87
C ASP A 390 10.86 -7.75 -10.23
N TRP A 391 10.61 -6.48 -10.44
CA TRP A 391 10.89 -5.77 -11.69
C TRP A 391 12.19 -4.96 -11.68
N THR A 392 12.83 -4.81 -10.53
CA THR A 392 14.15 -4.16 -10.43
C THR A 392 15.17 -4.92 -11.28
N GLY A 393 15.94 -4.18 -12.08
CA GLY A 393 16.92 -4.74 -13.03
C GLY A 393 16.31 -5.37 -14.28
N ARG A 394 15.02 -5.16 -14.54
CA ARG A 394 14.32 -5.73 -15.72
C ARG A 394 13.84 -4.68 -16.72
N ILE A 395 14.32 -3.45 -16.63
CA ILE A 395 14.00 -2.40 -17.61
C ILE A 395 14.37 -2.90 -19.02
N GLY A 396 13.45 -2.68 -19.98
CA GLY A 396 13.57 -3.20 -21.34
C GLY A 396 13.17 -4.68 -21.52
N GLN A 397 12.77 -5.39 -20.46
CA GLN A 397 12.26 -6.75 -20.56
C GLN A 397 10.73 -6.76 -20.68
N ARG A 398 10.22 -7.82 -21.25
CA ARG A 398 8.77 -8.06 -21.34
C ARG A 398 8.22 -8.54 -20.00
N VAL A 399 7.25 -7.81 -19.45
CA VAL A 399 6.58 -8.12 -18.16
C VAL A 399 5.07 -8.36 -18.32
N PHE A 400 4.50 -8.00 -19.49
CA PHE A 400 3.14 -8.29 -19.90
C PHE A 400 3.12 -8.77 -21.37
N PRO A 401 2.04 -9.38 -21.85
CA PRO A 401 1.83 -9.60 -23.28
C PRO A 401 1.93 -8.29 -24.08
N ALA A 402 2.17 -8.40 -25.40
CA ALA A 402 2.11 -7.25 -26.29
C ALA A 402 0.73 -6.60 -26.25
N GLY A 403 0.64 -5.30 -26.52
CA GLY A 403 -0.60 -4.54 -26.50
C GLY A 403 -0.94 -3.94 -25.13
N ILE A 404 -0.34 -4.42 -24.02
CA ILE A 404 -0.61 -3.92 -22.67
C ILE A 404 0.22 -2.68 -22.36
N THR A 405 -0.46 -1.66 -21.85
CA THR A 405 0.16 -0.42 -21.32
C THR A 405 -0.28 -0.21 -19.88
N LEU A 406 0.69 0.09 -19.00
CA LEU A 406 0.48 0.38 -17.59
C LEU A 406 1.17 1.70 -17.25
N TYR A 407 0.47 2.61 -16.59
CA TYR A 407 1.03 3.88 -16.11
C TYR A 407 0.38 4.30 -14.80
N ASP A 408 1.09 5.09 -14.01
CA ASP A 408 0.58 5.74 -12.80
C ASP A 408 0.54 7.25 -13.00
N ASP A 409 -0.57 7.90 -12.63
CA ASP A 409 -0.77 9.34 -12.85
C ASP A 409 -1.40 10.03 -11.64
N PRO A 410 -0.60 10.62 -10.75
CA PRO A 410 -1.10 11.39 -9.62
C PRO A 410 -1.80 12.69 -10.00
N THR A 411 -1.73 13.12 -11.26
CA THR A 411 -2.35 14.36 -11.73
C THR A 411 -3.77 14.14 -12.27
N ALA A 412 -4.17 12.88 -12.51
CA ALA A 412 -5.51 12.52 -12.92
C ALA A 412 -6.49 12.68 -11.75
N GLN A 413 -7.63 13.32 -11.99
CA GLN A 413 -8.67 13.59 -10.99
C GLN A 413 -9.92 12.74 -11.17
N GLU A 414 -10.18 12.29 -12.38
CA GLU A 414 -11.35 11.49 -12.73
C GLU A 414 -11.06 10.54 -13.90
N PHE A 415 -11.85 9.51 -14.01
CA PHE A 415 -11.92 8.64 -15.17
C PHE A 415 -13.39 8.34 -15.49
N ASP A 416 -13.80 8.67 -16.71
CA ASP A 416 -15.18 8.52 -17.20
C ASP A 416 -16.25 9.09 -16.22
N GLY A 417 -15.95 10.28 -15.68
CA GLY A 417 -16.81 10.98 -14.71
C GLY A 417 -16.79 10.42 -13.28
N GLN A 418 -16.00 9.37 -13.02
CA GLN A 418 -15.82 8.84 -11.67
C GLN A 418 -14.56 9.44 -11.01
N PRO A 419 -14.66 9.96 -9.77
CA PRO A 419 -13.53 10.55 -9.08
C PRO A 419 -12.44 9.53 -8.78
N LEU A 420 -11.18 9.95 -8.93
CA LEU A 420 -10.00 9.24 -8.49
C LEU A 420 -9.51 9.86 -7.18
N ILE A 421 -9.19 9.04 -6.20
CA ILE A 421 -8.79 9.52 -4.87
C ILE A 421 -7.28 9.54 -4.63
N GLY A 422 -6.48 8.95 -5.53
CA GLY A 422 -5.03 8.85 -5.39
C GLY A 422 -4.25 10.09 -5.83
N GLY A 423 -4.93 11.17 -6.25
CA GLY A 423 -4.30 12.36 -6.83
C GLY A 423 -3.57 13.25 -5.81
N TYR A 424 -2.45 13.86 -6.24
CA TYR A 424 -1.72 14.89 -5.51
C TYR A 424 -0.83 15.72 -6.44
N GLN A 425 -0.46 16.94 -6.01
CA GLN A 425 0.42 17.83 -6.78
C GLN A 425 1.91 17.56 -6.48
N VAL A 426 2.22 17.28 -5.21
CA VAL A 426 3.58 17.09 -4.69
C VAL A 426 3.57 15.89 -3.76
N ASP A 427 4.57 15.03 -3.86
CA ASP A 427 4.71 13.87 -2.98
C ASP A 427 5.20 14.25 -1.56
N ALA A 428 5.31 13.27 -0.67
CA ALA A 428 5.71 13.50 0.72
C ALA A 428 7.19 13.93 0.88
N GLU A 429 7.97 13.92 -0.18
CA GLU A 429 9.37 14.39 -0.19
C GLU A 429 9.54 15.75 -0.88
N GLY A 430 8.45 16.38 -1.30
CA GLY A 430 8.48 17.66 -1.99
C GLY A 430 8.80 17.57 -3.48
N VAL A 431 8.67 16.41 -4.08
CA VAL A 431 8.86 16.22 -5.52
C VAL A 431 7.51 16.31 -6.24
N PRO A 432 7.39 17.12 -7.32
CA PRO A 432 6.14 17.21 -8.07
C PRO A 432 5.69 15.85 -8.60
N GLY A 433 4.43 15.52 -8.37
CA GLY A 433 3.78 14.34 -8.94
C GLY A 433 3.69 14.45 -10.47
N ARG A 434 3.95 13.36 -11.17
CA ARG A 434 3.88 13.30 -12.64
C ARG A 434 3.49 11.92 -13.12
N ARG A 435 2.84 11.86 -14.27
CA ARG A 435 2.55 10.60 -14.92
C ARG A 435 3.84 9.81 -15.22
N VAL A 436 3.87 8.56 -14.82
CA VAL A 436 4.98 7.62 -15.05
C VAL A 436 4.49 6.46 -15.90
N ALA A 437 5.06 6.30 -17.09
CA ALA A 437 4.86 5.10 -17.89
C ALA A 437 5.66 3.96 -17.26
N ILE A 438 4.98 2.88 -16.90
CA ILE A 438 5.58 1.70 -16.25
C ILE A 438 5.79 0.60 -17.29
N VAL A 439 4.73 0.28 -18.03
CA VAL A 439 4.77 -0.71 -19.10
C VAL A 439 4.27 -0.06 -20.39
N ASN A 440 4.99 -0.25 -21.48
CA ASN A 440 4.60 0.17 -22.81
C ASN A 440 4.63 -1.03 -23.76
N ASN A 441 3.49 -1.36 -24.36
CA ASN A 441 3.35 -2.51 -25.24
C ASN A 441 3.95 -3.81 -24.64
N GLY A 442 3.69 -4.04 -23.36
CA GLY A 442 4.18 -5.21 -22.60
C GLY A 442 5.63 -5.14 -22.13
N MET A 443 6.38 -4.10 -22.51
CA MET A 443 7.78 -3.91 -22.10
C MET A 443 7.87 -2.99 -20.88
N LEU A 444 8.64 -3.38 -19.88
CA LEU A 444 8.90 -2.55 -18.70
C LEU A 444 9.78 -1.35 -19.10
N VAL A 445 9.29 -0.14 -18.88
CA VAL A 445 9.98 1.11 -19.27
C VAL A 445 10.22 2.05 -18.08
N GLY A 446 9.57 1.84 -16.94
CA GLY A 446 9.69 2.68 -15.77
C GLY A 446 9.27 2.00 -14.49
N LEU A 447 9.64 2.59 -13.36
CA LEU A 447 9.23 2.20 -12.00
C LEU A 447 8.90 3.46 -11.21
N LEU A 448 8.12 3.32 -10.15
CA LEU A 448 7.82 4.41 -9.23
C LEU A 448 9.06 4.67 -8.35
N MET A 449 9.41 5.94 -8.18
CA MET A 449 10.62 6.34 -7.45
C MET A 449 10.30 7.39 -6.38
N SER A 450 10.82 7.16 -5.19
CA SER A 450 11.04 8.17 -4.16
C SER A 450 12.44 8.80 -4.31
N ARG A 451 12.84 9.64 -3.37
CA ARG A 451 14.22 10.17 -3.33
C ARG A 451 15.28 9.12 -2.91
N ARG A 452 14.84 7.90 -2.59
CA ARG A 452 15.74 6.75 -2.46
C ARG A 452 16.02 6.19 -3.85
N PRO A 453 17.27 6.29 -4.36
CA PRO A 453 17.65 5.73 -5.64
C PRO A 453 17.55 4.21 -5.70
N GLY A 454 17.50 3.69 -6.90
CA GLY A 454 17.56 2.26 -7.18
C GLY A 454 18.54 1.96 -8.31
N PRO A 455 18.72 0.68 -8.65
CA PRO A 455 19.70 0.28 -9.67
C PRO A 455 19.34 0.76 -11.08
N ASP A 456 18.05 0.95 -11.37
CA ASP A 456 17.59 1.35 -12.70
C ASP A 456 17.39 2.87 -12.83
N PHE A 457 17.09 3.57 -11.72
CA PHE A 457 16.79 5.00 -11.70
C PHE A 457 17.40 5.66 -10.47
N SER A 458 18.08 6.79 -10.69
CA SER A 458 18.76 7.54 -9.62
C SER A 458 17.96 8.72 -9.06
N GLN A 459 16.85 9.09 -9.69
CA GLN A 459 16.07 10.27 -9.31
C GLN A 459 14.62 9.92 -8.99
N SER A 460 14.03 10.67 -8.05
CA SER A 460 12.60 10.60 -7.77
C SER A 460 11.78 11.02 -9.00
N ASN A 461 10.64 10.38 -9.17
CA ASN A 461 9.63 10.78 -10.16
C ASN A 461 8.31 11.25 -9.52
N GLY A 462 8.38 11.66 -8.25
CA GLY A 462 7.26 12.23 -7.53
C GLY A 462 6.26 11.19 -7.02
N HIS A 463 6.75 10.00 -6.67
CA HIS A 463 5.93 8.92 -6.09
C HIS A 463 6.40 8.50 -4.69
N GLY A 464 7.20 9.34 -4.02
CA GLY A 464 7.57 9.15 -2.62
C GLY A 464 6.40 9.46 -1.71
N ARG A 465 5.54 8.48 -1.43
CA ARG A 465 4.33 8.64 -0.61
C ARG A 465 4.56 8.07 0.79
N ALA A 466 3.91 8.67 1.77
CA ALA A 466 3.99 8.23 3.17
C ALA A 466 2.59 8.12 3.78
N GLY A 467 2.29 7.01 4.43
CA GLY A 467 1.14 6.89 5.31
C GLY A 467 1.46 7.59 6.63
N GLY A 468 0.80 8.70 6.92
CA GLY A 468 1.11 9.53 8.08
C GLY A 468 2.52 10.14 8.01
N LEU A 469 3.32 9.96 9.07
CA LEU A 469 4.73 10.39 9.12
C LEU A 469 5.73 9.26 8.85
N GLY A 470 5.31 8.16 8.25
CA GLY A 470 6.21 7.08 7.85
C GLY A 470 7.31 7.56 6.90
N ALA A 471 8.34 6.75 6.71
CA ALA A 471 9.35 7.02 5.69
C ALA A 471 8.68 6.96 4.31
N PRO A 472 8.88 7.98 3.45
CA PRO A 472 8.33 7.96 2.10
C PRO A 472 8.87 6.78 1.29
N THR A 473 7.97 6.05 0.65
CA THR A 473 8.29 4.92 -0.21
C THR A 473 7.63 5.08 -1.58
N PRO A 474 8.24 4.55 -2.65
CA PRO A 474 7.58 4.53 -3.94
C PRO A 474 6.25 3.77 -3.85
N SER A 475 5.15 4.48 -4.07
CA SER A 475 3.81 3.91 -3.93
C SER A 475 2.90 4.40 -5.05
N LEU A 476 1.96 3.53 -5.46
CA LEU A 476 1.01 3.88 -6.52
C LEU A 476 0.06 5.00 -6.07
N SER A 477 -0.39 5.78 -7.05
CA SER A 477 -1.40 6.82 -6.89
C SER A 477 -2.69 6.46 -7.64
N ASN A 478 -2.78 6.78 -8.92
CA ASN A 478 -3.83 6.35 -9.81
C ASN A 478 -3.22 5.48 -10.92
N LEU A 479 -3.37 4.18 -10.80
CA LEU A 479 -2.81 3.18 -11.71
C LEU A 479 -3.80 2.86 -12.83
N PHE A 480 -3.35 2.90 -14.08
CA PHE A 480 -4.16 2.62 -15.25
C PHE A 480 -3.58 1.46 -16.04
N LEU A 481 -4.41 0.44 -16.33
CA LEU A 481 -4.11 -0.62 -17.26
C LEU A 481 -4.99 -0.50 -18.50
N THR A 482 -4.38 -0.50 -19.68
CA THR A 482 -5.06 -0.47 -20.97
C THR A 482 -4.52 -1.51 -21.92
N SER A 483 -5.34 -1.91 -22.90
CA SER A 483 -4.94 -2.87 -23.96
C SER A 483 -5.31 -2.34 -25.34
N SER A 484 -4.45 -2.55 -26.34
CA SER A 484 -4.77 -2.28 -27.75
C SER A 484 -5.76 -3.28 -28.35
N ASP A 485 -5.84 -4.48 -27.78
CA ASP A 485 -6.60 -5.64 -28.28
C ASP A 485 -7.71 -6.05 -27.30
N ALA A 486 -8.40 -5.03 -26.75
CA ALA A 486 -9.45 -5.24 -25.76
C ALA A 486 -10.68 -5.93 -26.39
N LEU A 487 -11.29 -6.85 -25.65
CA LEU A 487 -12.46 -7.62 -26.03
C LEU A 487 -13.70 -7.14 -25.26
N ASP A 488 -14.86 -7.17 -25.88
CA ASP A 488 -16.11 -6.95 -25.14
C ASP A 488 -16.43 -8.11 -24.17
N ALA A 489 -17.35 -7.90 -23.23
CA ALA A 489 -17.69 -8.86 -22.20
C ALA A 489 -18.14 -10.22 -22.77
N GLN A 490 -18.88 -10.21 -23.89
CA GLN A 490 -19.33 -11.44 -24.54
C GLN A 490 -18.15 -12.21 -25.15
N ALA A 491 -17.24 -11.52 -25.82
CA ALA A 491 -16.03 -12.12 -26.40
C ALA A 491 -15.09 -12.64 -25.29
N MET A 492 -15.00 -11.93 -24.15
CA MET A 492 -14.25 -12.39 -22.97
C MET A 492 -14.79 -13.71 -22.44
N LYS A 493 -16.11 -13.81 -22.23
CA LYS A 493 -16.77 -15.06 -21.78
C LYS A 493 -16.62 -16.19 -22.78
N GLN A 494 -16.80 -15.92 -24.07
CA GLN A 494 -16.60 -16.92 -25.13
C GLN A 494 -15.15 -17.43 -25.15
N LYS A 495 -14.18 -16.54 -25.00
CA LYS A 495 -12.75 -16.92 -24.95
C LYS A 495 -12.42 -17.74 -23.71
N LEU A 496 -12.97 -17.39 -22.55
CA LEU A 496 -12.87 -18.20 -21.33
C LEU A 496 -13.38 -19.63 -21.59
N ILE A 497 -14.60 -19.78 -22.07
CA ILE A 497 -15.21 -21.08 -22.36
C ILE A 497 -14.39 -21.86 -23.40
N ALA A 498 -13.89 -21.18 -24.44
CA ALA A 498 -13.08 -21.83 -25.48
C ALA A 498 -11.76 -22.41 -24.92
N ILE A 499 -11.10 -21.68 -23.99
CA ILE A 499 -9.89 -22.16 -23.33
C ILE A 499 -10.23 -23.39 -22.47
N CYS A 500 -11.24 -23.30 -21.59
CA CYS A 500 -11.65 -24.43 -20.76
C CYS A 500 -12.00 -25.68 -21.61
N LYS A 501 -12.69 -25.48 -22.72
CA LYS A 501 -13.02 -26.58 -23.63
C LYS A 501 -11.78 -27.21 -24.25
N SER A 502 -10.77 -26.39 -24.62
CA SER A 502 -9.51 -26.92 -25.17
C SER A 502 -8.72 -27.71 -24.13
N ASP A 503 -8.83 -27.31 -22.86
CA ASP A 503 -8.13 -27.92 -21.73
C ASP A 503 -8.91 -29.10 -21.12
N GLY A 504 -10.09 -29.43 -21.70
CA GLY A 504 -10.93 -30.56 -21.28
C GLY A 504 -11.66 -30.32 -19.93
N LEU A 505 -11.76 -29.07 -19.48
CA LEU A 505 -12.43 -28.73 -18.25
C LEU A 505 -13.96 -28.70 -18.44
N PRO A 506 -14.74 -29.19 -17.47
CA PRO A 506 -16.21 -29.16 -17.56
C PRO A 506 -16.80 -27.78 -17.27
N TRP A 507 -16.09 -26.95 -16.57
CA TRP A 507 -16.48 -25.59 -16.18
C TRP A 507 -15.25 -24.69 -16.05
N CYS A 508 -15.47 -23.38 -16.06
CA CYS A 508 -14.50 -22.32 -15.86
C CYS A 508 -14.85 -21.51 -14.63
N LEU A 509 -13.98 -20.56 -14.26
CA LEU A 509 -14.24 -19.63 -13.15
C LEU A 509 -14.33 -18.17 -13.61
N VAL A 510 -15.27 -17.47 -13.00
CA VAL A 510 -15.38 -16.00 -13.03
C VAL A 510 -15.29 -15.49 -11.61
N VAL A 511 -14.35 -14.60 -11.35
CA VAL A 511 -14.22 -13.87 -10.07
C VAL A 511 -14.78 -12.48 -10.27
N LYS A 512 -15.93 -12.22 -9.64
CA LYS A 512 -16.61 -10.90 -9.73
C LYS A 512 -16.06 -9.91 -8.73
N ARG A 513 -15.69 -10.40 -7.53
CA ARG A 513 -15.18 -9.57 -6.46
C ARG A 513 -14.07 -10.26 -5.69
N MET A 514 -13.06 -9.49 -5.34
CA MET A 514 -11.96 -9.92 -4.48
C MET A 514 -12.09 -9.28 -3.11
N ASP A 515 -11.62 -9.99 -2.10
CA ASP A 515 -11.51 -9.47 -0.75
C ASP A 515 -10.51 -8.30 -0.67
N ASN A 516 -10.77 -7.41 0.29
CA ASN A 516 -9.84 -6.35 0.65
C ASN A 516 -9.17 -6.71 1.97
N PRO A 517 -7.88 -7.11 1.96
CA PRO A 517 -7.19 -7.52 3.18
C PRO A 517 -7.18 -6.46 4.28
N ALA A 518 -7.25 -5.16 3.91
CA ALA A 518 -7.27 -4.07 4.88
C ALA A 518 -8.62 -4.01 5.63
N LEU A 519 -9.73 -4.37 4.98
CA LEU A 519 -11.05 -4.43 5.60
C LEU A 519 -11.26 -5.77 6.32
N ALA A 520 -10.82 -6.86 5.76
CA ALA A 520 -10.85 -8.18 6.40
C ALA A 520 -10.11 -8.17 7.75
N ALA A 521 -8.99 -7.47 7.83
CA ALA A 521 -8.21 -7.34 9.07
C ALA A 521 -8.94 -6.62 10.21
N ILE A 522 -9.97 -5.82 9.93
CA ILE A 522 -10.78 -5.13 10.94
C ILE A 522 -11.73 -6.10 11.65
N HIS A 523 -12.02 -7.24 11.02
CA HIS A 523 -13.00 -8.22 11.49
C HIS A 523 -12.40 -9.41 12.24
N HIS A 524 -11.09 -9.58 12.22
CA HIS A 524 -10.44 -10.64 13.01
C HIS A 524 -10.31 -10.22 14.48
N ASP A 525 -11.03 -10.89 15.35
CA ASP A 525 -10.88 -10.75 16.80
C ASP A 525 -9.51 -11.27 17.29
N ASP A 526 -8.82 -12.08 16.49
CA ASP A 526 -7.50 -12.65 16.77
C ASP A 526 -6.40 -11.99 15.93
N PHE A 527 -5.63 -11.11 16.58
CA PHE A 527 -4.50 -10.42 15.97
C PHE A 527 -3.42 -11.38 15.41
N GLU A 528 -3.24 -12.57 16.02
CA GLU A 528 -2.27 -13.56 15.54
C GLU A 528 -2.72 -14.21 14.23
N GLU A 529 -4.01 -14.46 14.09
CA GLU A 529 -4.60 -15.00 12.85
C GLU A 529 -4.53 -13.97 11.72
N MET A 530 -4.92 -12.73 11.99
CA MET A 530 -4.78 -11.60 11.07
C MET A 530 -3.32 -11.45 10.59
N LEU A 531 -2.36 -11.48 11.53
CA LEU A 531 -0.94 -11.35 11.21
C LEU A 531 -0.44 -12.53 10.38
N ARG A 532 -0.90 -13.74 10.67
CA ARG A 532 -0.55 -14.96 9.93
C ARG A 532 -1.08 -14.88 8.50
N ASP A 533 -2.33 -14.48 8.32
CA ASP A 533 -2.96 -14.37 6.99
C ASP A 533 -2.35 -13.25 6.17
N MET A 534 -2.05 -12.11 6.80
CA MET A 534 -1.33 -11.02 6.15
C MET A 534 0.07 -11.46 5.68
N VAL A 535 0.83 -12.13 6.53
CA VAL A 535 2.19 -12.61 6.20
C VAL A 535 2.15 -13.71 5.14
N SER A 536 1.20 -14.66 5.24
CA SER A 536 1.06 -15.74 4.26
C SER A 536 0.57 -15.20 2.91
N GLY A 537 -0.41 -14.31 2.90
CA GLY A 537 -0.92 -13.68 1.69
C GLY A 537 0.15 -12.87 0.94
N ILE A 538 0.96 -12.09 1.67
CA ILE A 538 2.06 -11.33 1.09
C ILE A 538 3.16 -12.25 0.54
N SER A 539 3.53 -13.29 1.29
CA SER A 539 4.66 -14.16 0.92
C SER A 539 4.34 -15.16 -0.19
N ASN A 540 3.10 -15.66 -0.24
CA ASN A 540 2.72 -16.76 -1.14
C ASN A 540 1.90 -16.29 -2.35
N GLY A 541 1.46 -15.03 -2.39
CA GLY A 541 0.57 -14.52 -3.43
C GLY A 541 -0.85 -15.12 -3.37
N ASP A 542 -1.24 -15.60 -2.19
CA ASP A 542 -2.57 -16.15 -1.95
C ASP A 542 -3.60 -15.03 -1.89
N ARG A 543 -4.78 -15.25 -2.46
CA ARG A 543 -5.87 -14.28 -2.56
C ARG A 543 -7.21 -14.93 -2.24
N ALA A 544 -8.07 -14.22 -1.52
CA ALA A 544 -9.41 -14.66 -1.21
C ALA A 544 -10.44 -13.91 -2.09
N PRO A 545 -11.12 -14.58 -3.01
CA PRO A 545 -12.25 -13.99 -3.71
C PRO A 545 -13.52 -14.09 -2.86
N LEU A 546 -14.35 -13.05 -2.94
CA LEU A 546 -15.65 -12.99 -2.25
C LEU A 546 -16.79 -13.55 -3.09
N ALA A 547 -16.78 -13.24 -4.39
CA ALA A 547 -17.82 -13.67 -5.31
C ALA A 547 -17.18 -14.44 -6.47
N VAL A 548 -17.45 -15.73 -6.52
CA VAL A 548 -16.95 -16.64 -7.56
C VAL A 548 -18.10 -17.42 -8.16
N GLU A 549 -18.13 -17.45 -9.48
CA GLU A 549 -19.07 -18.27 -10.23
C GLU A 549 -18.32 -19.26 -11.10
N ARG A 550 -18.81 -20.50 -11.15
CA ARG A 550 -18.41 -21.43 -12.19
C ARG A 550 -19.33 -21.32 -13.39
N VAL A 551 -18.73 -21.31 -14.55
CA VAL A 551 -19.41 -21.22 -15.83
C VAL A 551 -19.27 -22.56 -16.53
N TRP A 552 -20.37 -23.24 -16.76
CA TRP A 552 -20.38 -24.56 -17.41
C TRP A 552 -20.10 -24.45 -18.89
N VAL A 553 -19.18 -25.29 -19.39
CA VAL A 553 -18.69 -25.25 -20.79
C VAL A 553 -19.77 -25.72 -21.80
N ASN A 554 -20.71 -26.58 -21.38
CA ASN A 554 -21.73 -27.18 -22.25
C ASN A 554 -22.83 -26.17 -22.64
N ASP A 555 -23.24 -25.28 -21.74
CA ASP A 555 -24.38 -24.39 -21.95
C ASP A 555 -24.13 -22.95 -21.50
N GLY A 556 -23.00 -22.69 -20.82
CA GLY A 556 -22.58 -21.36 -20.38
C GLY A 556 -23.37 -20.82 -19.18
N HIS A 557 -24.16 -21.68 -18.46
CA HIS A 557 -24.83 -21.21 -17.26
C HIS A 557 -23.84 -20.94 -16.13
N GLU A 558 -24.17 -20.02 -15.27
CA GLU A 558 -23.36 -19.57 -14.14
C GLU A 558 -23.92 -20.11 -12.84
N GLU A 559 -23.06 -20.55 -11.94
CA GLU A 559 -23.42 -21.08 -10.64
C GLU A 559 -22.47 -20.52 -9.58
N LEU A 560 -23.04 -19.88 -8.56
CA LEU A 560 -22.26 -19.35 -7.44
C LEU A 560 -21.62 -20.50 -6.65
N VAL A 561 -20.35 -20.31 -6.27
CA VAL A 561 -19.56 -21.27 -5.47
C VAL A 561 -18.85 -20.57 -4.34
N ARG A 562 -18.54 -21.28 -3.23
CA ARG A 562 -17.90 -20.73 -2.05
C ARG A 562 -16.60 -21.44 -1.68
N GLY A 563 -15.79 -20.80 -0.85
CA GLY A 563 -14.56 -21.36 -0.30
C GLY A 563 -13.39 -21.40 -1.26
N ALA A 564 -13.43 -20.61 -2.35
CA ALA A 564 -12.31 -20.52 -3.28
C ALA A 564 -11.13 -19.77 -2.64
N ARG A 565 -9.93 -20.30 -2.81
CA ARG A 565 -8.67 -19.64 -2.44
C ARG A 565 -7.72 -19.68 -3.63
N ILE A 566 -7.39 -18.55 -4.20
CA ILE A 566 -6.44 -18.41 -5.30
C ILE A 566 -5.04 -18.47 -4.73
N ILE A 567 -4.20 -19.33 -5.28
CA ILE A 567 -2.86 -19.62 -4.77
C ILE A 567 -1.80 -19.11 -5.74
N GLY A 568 -0.77 -18.47 -5.21
CA GLY A 568 0.45 -18.14 -5.95
C GLY A 568 0.29 -17.15 -7.11
N LEU A 569 -0.79 -16.38 -7.16
CA LEU A 569 -1.05 -15.45 -8.26
C LEU A 569 -0.27 -14.14 -8.08
N GLY A 570 0.87 -14.05 -8.75
CA GLY A 570 1.78 -12.90 -8.71
C GLY A 570 2.07 -12.33 -10.10
N VAL A 571 2.98 -11.36 -10.17
CA VAL A 571 3.35 -10.64 -11.41
C VAL A 571 3.86 -11.54 -12.54
N ASN A 572 4.48 -12.65 -12.20
CA ASN A 572 4.98 -13.60 -13.21
C ASN A 572 3.84 -14.32 -13.95
N ASN A 573 2.72 -14.56 -13.27
CA ASN A 573 1.51 -15.13 -13.88
C ASN A 573 0.89 -14.13 -14.86
N LEU A 574 0.84 -12.85 -14.51
CA LEU A 574 0.35 -11.79 -15.40
C LEU A 574 1.17 -11.72 -16.69
N ARG A 575 2.48 -11.90 -16.62
CA ARG A 575 3.35 -11.92 -17.79
C ARG A 575 3.04 -13.05 -18.76
N ASN A 576 2.88 -14.27 -18.25
CA ASN A 576 2.87 -15.48 -19.07
C ASN A 576 1.45 -15.93 -19.41
N ASN A 577 0.49 -15.68 -18.50
CA ASN A 577 -0.82 -16.32 -18.53
C ASN A 577 -1.97 -15.35 -18.79
N LEU A 578 -1.71 -14.02 -18.91
CA LEU A 578 -2.75 -13.06 -19.30
C LEU A 578 -3.17 -13.32 -20.76
N ALA A 579 -4.35 -13.91 -20.94
CA ALA A 579 -4.84 -14.37 -22.23
C ALA A 579 -5.67 -13.33 -22.98
N ALA A 580 -6.36 -12.45 -22.24
CA ALA A 580 -7.16 -11.36 -22.80
C ALA A 580 -7.41 -10.26 -21.76
N VAL A 581 -7.79 -9.10 -22.29
CA VAL A 581 -8.17 -7.91 -21.52
C VAL A 581 -9.50 -7.41 -22.07
N GLY A 582 -10.40 -7.01 -21.16
CA GLY A 582 -11.72 -6.47 -21.50
C GLY A 582 -11.68 -5.05 -22.03
N SER A 583 -12.81 -4.59 -22.56
CA SER A 583 -13.05 -3.20 -22.98
C SER A 583 -13.99 -2.46 -22.01
N ASP A 584 -14.05 -2.91 -20.78
CA ASP A 584 -14.95 -2.51 -19.69
C ASP A 584 -14.19 -1.91 -18.49
N PRO A 585 -13.32 -0.90 -18.67
CA PRO A 585 -12.54 -0.37 -17.56
C PRO A 585 -13.45 0.23 -16.49
N ALA A 586 -13.13 -0.05 -15.22
CA ALA A 586 -13.79 0.55 -14.07
C ALA A 586 -12.77 1.10 -13.08
N VAL A 587 -13.22 2.05 -12.26
CA VAL A 587 -12.45 2.64 -11.18
C VAL A 587 -12.63 1.79 -9.92
N VAL A 588 -11.54 1.42 -9.30
CA VAL A 588 -11.50 0.79 -7.97
C VAL A 588 -10.72 1.73 -7.05
N ASN A 589 -11.44 2.45 -6.22
CA ASN A 589 -10.88 3.30 -5.17
C ASN A 589 -10.62 2.47 -3.92
N PHE A 590 -9.48 2.65 -3.29
CA PHE A 590 -9.12 1.92 -2.07
C PHE A 590 -8.09 2.68 -1.24
N MET A 591 -8.00 2.30 0.03
CA MET A 591 -6.96 2.81 0.92
C MET A 591 -5.78 1.86 0.88
N GLN A 592 -4.68 2.28 0.25
CA GLN A 592 -3.45 1.50 0.22
C GLN A 592 -2.79 1.55 1.60
N ASN A 593 -2.44 0.39 2.11
CA ASN A 593 -1.71 0.27 3.36
C ASN A 593 -0.21 0.11 3.04
N PRO A 594 0.57 1.20 2.96
CA PRO A 594 1.99 1.08 2.67
C PRO A 594 2.71 0.56 3.91
N GLN A 595 2.92 -0.73 3.92
CA GLN A 595 3.79 -1.41 4.85
C GLN A 595 3.42 -1.41 6.36
N PHE A 596 4.07 -2.28 7.09
CA PHE A 596 4.06 -2.59 8.51
C PHE A 596 3.98 -1.39 9.50
N ALA A 597 4.28 -0.18 9.05
CA ALA A 597 4.13 1.05 9.84
C ALA A 597 2.65 1.39 10.14
N ALA A 598 1.74 0.90 9.33
CA ALA A 598 0.31 1.07 9.55
C ALA A 598 -0.21 0.30 10.77
N THR A 599 0.44 -0.78 11.20
CA THR A 599 0.04 -1.50 12.42
C THR A 599 0.25 -0.67 13.68
N ALA A 600 1.23 0.23 13.71
CA ALA A 600 1.41 1.14 14.84
C ALA A 600 0.36 2.27 14.81
N LEU A 601 -0.07 2.72 13.63
CA LEU A 601 -1.13 3.74 13.47
C LEU A 601 -2.54 3.11 13.49
N ALA A 602 -2.72 1.86 13.06
CA ALA A 602 -3.95 1.10 13.26
C ALA A 602 -4.25 0.88 14.76
N ALA A 603 -3.24 0.86 15.63
CA ALA A 603 -3.42 0.88 17.08
C ALA A 603 -4.03 2.21 17.57
N PHE A 604 -4.01 3.27 16.77
CA PHE A 604 -4.62 4.57 17.06
C PHE A 604 -6.00 4.78 16.42
N GLY A 605 -6.57 3.77 15.79
CA GLY A 605 -7.93 3.82 15.23
C GLY A 605 -8.00 3.85 13.71
N SER A 606 -8.10 2.70 13.18
CA SER A 606 -8.64 2.20 11.91
C SER A 606 -8.29 2.90 10.57
N ALA A 607 -9.06 3.78 10.10
CA ALA A 607 -9.10 4.22 8.71
C ALA A 607 -8.16 5.38 8.36
N ALA A 608 -7.59 6.04 9.37
CA ALA A 608 -6.80 7.27 9.20
C ALA A 608 -5.37 7.04 8.63
N GLY A 609 -4.90 5.80 8.55
CA GLY A 609 -3.50 5.49 8.21
C GLY A 609 -3.25 5.06 6.77
N GLY A 610 -4.28 4.90 5.94
CA GLY A 610 -4.14 4.48 4.55
C GLY A 610 -3.78 5.61 3.59
N LEU A 611 -3.17 5.27 2.45
CA LEU A 611 -2.97 6.20 1.34
C LEU A 611 -4.12 6.06 0.34
N PRO A 612 -4.91 7.11 0.10
CA PRO A 612 -5.93 7.08 -0.95
C PRO A 612 -5.29 6.72 -2.30
N SER A 613 -5.84 5.75 -2.99
CA SER A 613 -5.31 5.25 -4.25
C SER A 613 -6.42 4.74 -5.14
N SER A 614 -6.19 4.73 -6.45
CA SER A 614 -7.16 4.24 -7.42
C SER A 614 -6.49 3.30 -8.42
N VAL A 615 -7.21 2.28 -8.86
CA VAL A 615 -6.84 1.45 -10.01
C VAL A 615 -7.95 1.51 -11.05
N VAL A 616 -7.59 1.84 -12.26
CA VAL A 616 -8.48 1.84 -13.43
C VAL A 616 -8.07 0.67 -14.31
N THR A 617 -8.89 -0.35 -14.38
CA THR A 617 -8.60 -1.56 -15.14
C THR A 617 -9.87 -2.19 -15.69
N PRO A 618 -9.82 -2.77 -16.90
CA PRO A 618 -10.88 -3.64 -17.40
C PRO A 618 -10.76 -5.06 -16.83
N SER A 619 -11.69 -5.93 -17.21
CA SER A 619 -11.64 -7.36 -16.93
C SER A 619 -10.35 -8.00 -17.46
N LEU A 620 -9.83 -8.98 -16.70
CA LEU A 620 -8.61 -9.73 -17.04
C LEU A 620 -8.90 -11.22 -17.11
N LEU A 621 -8.52 -11.87 -18.22
CA LEU A 621 -8.58 -13.32 -18.38
C LEU A 621 -7.17 -13.93 -18.22
N ILE A 622 -6.97 -14.69 -17.16
CA ILE A 622 -5.68 -15.33 -16.83
C ILE A 622 -5.84 -16.85 -17.01
N ARG A 623 -4.91 -17.52 -17.69
CA ARG A 623 -5.01 -18.95 -18.06
C ARG A 623 -4.79 -19.87 -16.87
N ASP A 624 -3.61 -19.92 -16.36
CA ASP A 624 -3.19 -20.95 -15.39
C ASP A 624 -3.28 -20.35 -13.99
N VAL A 625 -4.46 -20.47 -13.39
CA VAL A 625 -4.74 -20.01 -12.03
C VAL A 625 -5.08 -21.23 -11.19
N GLN A 626 -4.31 -21.42 -10.14
CA GLN A 626 -4.57 -22.44 -9.14
C GLN A 626 -5.55 -21.91 -8.10
N VAL A 627 -6.64 -22.65 -7.90
CA VAL A 627 -7.65 -22.36 -6.87
C VAL A 627 -7.85 -23.59 -6.02
N ASN A 628 -7.60 -23.45 -4.72
CA ASN A 628 -7.89 -24.52 -3.77
C ASN A 628 -9.30 -24.35 -3.22
N GLY A 629 -10.00 -25.46 -3.09
CA GLY A 629 -11.25 -25.56 -2.35
C GLY A 629 -11.00 -25.68 -0.84
N PRO A 630 -12.05 -25.60 -0.02
CA PRO A 630 -11.93 -25.79 1.41
C PRO A 630 -11.50 -27.22 1.74
N HIS A 631 -10.41 -27.34 2.47
CA HIS A 631 -9.97 -28.64 3.00
C HIS A 631 -10.69 -28.87 4.33
N GLY A 632 -11.69 -29.74 4.33
CA GLY A 632 -12.63 -29.96 5.41
C GLY A 632 -12.02 -30.14 6.80
N GLY A 633 -12.71 -29.63 7.79
CA GLY A 633 -12.35 -29.65 9.21
C GLY A 633 -12.72 -28.38 9.96
N GLU A 634 -13.35 -27.42 9.31
CA GLU A 634 -13.84 -26.22 10.00
C GLU A 634 -14.88 -26.61 11.04
N GLN A 635 -14.60 -26.22 12.26
CA GLN A 635 -15.47 -26.52 13.38
C GLN A 635 -16.66 -25.58 13.34
N ARG A 636 -17.85 -26.13 13.16
CA ARG A 636 -19.08 -25.32 13.26
C ARG A 636 -19.14 -24.65 14.62
N LEU A 637 -18.99 -23.32 14.63
CA LEU A 637 -19.20 -22.54 15.83
C LEU A 637 -20.69 -22.60 16.20
N PRO A 638 -21.05 -22.81 17.47
CA PRO A 638 -22.44 -22.77 17.89
C PRO A 638 -22.93 -21.33 17.80
N LEU A 639 -23.78 -21.04 16.81
CA LEU A 639 -24.49 -19.77 16.73
C LEU A 639 -25.67 -19.82 17.70
N ILE A 640 -25.69 -18.89 18.63
CA ILE A 640 -26.87 -18.64 19.45
C ILE A 640 -27.88 -17.89 18.56
N PRO A 641 -29.12 -18.34 18.46
CA PRO A 641 -30.13 -17.62 17.71
C PRO A 641 -30.22 -16.16 18.15
N ILE A 642 -30.22 -15.26 17.19
CA ILE A 642 -30.38 -13.82 17.43
C ILE A 642 -31.71 -13.62 18.16
N PRO A 643 -31.77 -12.79 19.23
CA PRO A 643 -33.04 -12.49 19.88
C PRO A 643 -34.01 -11.89 18.87
N PRO A 644 -35.32 -12.20 18.95
CA PRO A 644 -36.27 -11.65 17.99
C PRO A 644 -36.20 -10.13 18.02
N MET A 645 -35.84 -9.57 16.88
CA MET A 645 -35.81 -8.13 16.66
C MET A 645 -37.25 -7.66 16.50
N GLN A 646 -37.87 -7.18 17.58
CA GLN A 646 -39.21 -6.59 17.56
C GLN A 646 -39.17 -5.14 17.08
#